data_6036eb05a165f146b19d9dde1c84b0f7
#
_entry.id   6036eb05a165f146b19d9dde1c84b0f7
#
_cell.length_a   1.000
_cell.length_b   1.000
_cell.length_c   1.000
_cell.angle_alpha   90.00
_cell.angle_beta   90.00
_cell.angle_gamma   90.00
#
_symmetry.space_group_name_H-M   'P 1'
#
loop_
_entity.id
_entity.type
_entity.pdbx_description
1 polymer ?
#
loop_
_entity_poly.entity_id
_entity_poly.type
_entity_poly.pdbx_seq_one_letter_code
_entity_poly.pdbx_strand_id
1 'polypeptide(L)'
;MKKILLIITILITCLISGCYANSKNELYFALEHTNSYSYVDESSSLNYLYDNDNIQVFITDNEISMLTYCDALTENKYIIKTLKSGNTEKVEHTSEEFNELVNDYIVELHLKNLVSSRFLFNGVSYSLRDEYLDDVSKDVFNGSVDGKLESFECIVNNERIIEIKILVTSNGIENTRVFSLSNYDNTNVDIPFKTSERVIVSVRSSIKLLKVMLGTTLDDAVKDLFIYIEFEDGKEVFDLTQFDYTSPSYDAYKEGSYEIIVKVYDKEVSVTIEVIDESFMIPNNIENIQEYGDRKGLSYGMPSKGNSKALVIPVEFTDYRAPVNMKQNLEKAFFGDETDTGWESLTSYYNESSYGKLNIEGKVLDVFNTGYPSTYYDNKYKLGENADYLIIKAALEYYDNQIDYDAYDSNKDGYIDALYIMYTAPINYTDASSMWWAFTYEYFTDDYEYYDDVEADYYCFIGYDFLFEIPECGKRLKLNTETIIHETGHLLGIPDYYDYDEFTGPDGGLGGGDMMDHNVGDHNSFTKILLGWVTPYVVKSSTCIELRKFSVSGDCILLTEQFSSIYSDYFLIDFYSPTGLNKLEAGYNGLFSCEGIRIYRVNAQLNNKRVDSILDSFQYDNSYTVIKLIKLIQASGSNSIEKGELSTNADLFSFSKTHTLKTRINYVDIVFKFKADLVSKEKVKIEITKEV
;
A
#
# COMPACT_ATOMS: atom_id res chain seq x y z
N MET A 1 -67.66 -0.45 -28.28
CA MET A 1 -66.53 -0.62 -29.19
C MET A 1 -65.58 0.59 -29.25
N LYS A 2 -66.01 1.84 -29.49
CA LYS A 2 -65.08 2.99 -29.56
C LYS A 2 -64.29 3.26 -28.27
N LYS A 3 -64.87 3.04 -27.05
CA LYS A 3 -64.11 3.21 -25.77
C LYS A 3 -63.08 2.11 -25.54
N ILE A 4 -63.32 0.89 -25.97
CA ILE A 4 -62.42 -0.26 -25.83
C ILE A 4 -61.24 -0.08 -26.84
N LEU A 5 -61.50 0.43 -28.03
CA LEU A 5 -60.45 0.72 -29.02
C LEU A 5 -59.51 1.85 -28.56
N LEU A 6 -60.06 2.88 -27.89
CA LEU A 6 -59.24 3.97 -27.33
C LEU A 6 -58.35 3.51 -26.17
N ILE A 7 -58.86 2.60 -25.30
CA ILE A 7 -58.08 2.04 -24.17
C ILE A 7 -56.99 1.12 -24.71
N ILE A 8 -57.25 0.31 -25.74
CA ILE A 8 -56.26 -0.54 -26.39
C ILE A 8 -55.19 0.31 -27.08
N THR A 9 -55.55 1.40 -27.74
CA THR A 9 -54.59 2.32 -28.37
C THR A 9 -53.73 3.05 -27.34
N ILE A 10 -54.32 3.48 -26.19
CA ILE A 10 -53.54 4.09 -25.10
C ILE A 10 -52.60 3.06 -24.42
N LEU A 11 -53.08 1.83 -24.21
CA LEU A 11 -52.23 0.74 -23.67
C LEU A 11 -51.08 0.37 -24.63
N ILE A 12 -51.32 0.32 -25.92
CA ILE A 12 -50.30 0.04 -26.92
C ILE A 12 -49.28 1.21 -27.01
N THR A 13 -49.75 2.48 -26.95
CA THR A 13 -48.86 3.63 -26.91
C THR A 13 -48.06 3.73 -25.60
N CYS A 14 -48.66 3.35 -24.45
CA CYS A 14 -47.94 3.28 -23.17
C CYS A 14 -46.93 2.11 -23.15
N LEU A 15 -47.24 0.95 -23.73
CA LEU A 15 -46.31 -0.17 -23.87
C LEU A 15 -45.15 0.17 -24.81
N ILE A 16 -45.44 0.81 -25.95
CA ILE A 16 -44.39 1.23 -26.90
C ILE A 16 -43.54 2.36 -26.29
N SER A 17 -44.13 3.32 -25.59
CA SER A 17 -43.38 4.38 -24.91
C SER A 17 -42.60 3.86 -23.70
N GLY A 18 -43.13 2.85 -22.98
CA GLY A 18 -42.38 2.19 -21.89
C GLY A 18 -41.22 1.37 -22.39
N CYS A 19 -41.38 0.59 -23.46
CA CYS A 19 -40.29 -0.12 -24.11
C CYS A 19 -39.21 0.85 -24.69
N TYR A 20 -39.67 1.97 -25.27
CA TYR A 20 -38.74 2.97 -25.81
C TYR A 20 -38.00 3.74 -24.73
N ALA A 21 -38.62 3.98 -23.58
CA ALA A 21 -37.95 4.60 -22.43
C ALA A 21 -36.95 3.64 -21.76
N ASN A 22 -37.26 2.36 -21.63
CA ASN A 22 -36.33 1.35 -21.12
C ASN A 22 -35.13 1.15 -22.06
N SER A 23 -35.38 1.04 -23.35
CA SER A 23 -34.29 0.85 -24.32
C SER A 23 -33.33 2.04 -24.42
N LYS A 24 -33.82 3.27 -24.26
CA LYS A 24 -32.92 4.44 -24.16
C LYS A 24 -32.05 4.42 -22.92
N ASN A 25 -32.58 3.91 -21.82
CA ASN A 25 -31.80 3.78 -20.58
C ASN A 25 -30.70 2.71 -20.71
N GLU A 26 -30.99 1.56 -21.32
CA GLU A 26 -29.98 0.51 -21.52
C GLU A 26 -28.74 1.00 -22.29
N LEU A 27 -28.94 1.69 -23.41
CA LEU A 27 -27.82 2.24 -24.17
C LEU A 27 -27.10 3.36 -23.39
N TYR A 28 -27.82 4.20 -22.67
CA TYR A 28 -27.24 5.23 -21.83
C TYR A 28 -26.32 4.60 -20.77
N PHE A 29 -26.79 3.63 -20.03
CA PHE A 29 -25.99 2.91 -19.03
C PHE A 29 -24.81 2.15 -19.67
N ALA A 30 -25.01 1.52 -20.83
CA ALA A 30 -23.91 0.86 -21.54
C ALA A 30 -22.78 1.82 -21.94
N LEU A 31 -23.10 3.07 -22.25
CA LEU A 31 -22.10 4.10 -22.58
C LEU A 31 -21.37 4.66 -21.35
N GLU A 32 -21.90 4.48 -20.14
CA GLU A 32 -21.19 4.82 -18.91
C GLU A 32 -20.01 3.88 -18.62
N HIS A 33 -19.97 2.69 -19.22
CA HIS A 33 -18.94 1.68 -19.07
C HIS A 33 -18.02 1.59 -20.30
N THR A 34 -17.53 2.72 -20.78
CA THR A 34 -16.71 2.81 -21.99
C THR A 34 -15.31 3.38 -21.78
N ASN A 35 -14.86 3.44 -20.50
CA ASN A 35 -13.52 3.96 -20.17
C ASN A 35 -12.43 2.94 -20.48
N SER A 36 -12.69 1.66 -20.22
CA SER A 36 -11.80 0.58 -20.63
C SER A 36 -12.58 -0.65 -21.10
N TYR A 37 -12.11 -1.31 -22.14
CA TYR A 37 -12.69 -2.54 -22.72
C TYR A 37 -11.74 -3.18 -23.71
N SER A 38 -11.93 -4.47 -23.99
CA SER A 38 -11.27 -5.15 -25.09
C SER A 38 -12.22 -5.33 -26.26
N TYR A 39 -11.70 -5.30 -27.49
CA TYR A 39 -12.48 -5.61 -28.68
C TYR A 39 -11.68 -6.40 -29.70
N VAL A 40 -12.39 -7.20 -30.48
CA VAL A 40 -11.85 -7.97 -31.59
C VAL A 40 -12.49 -7.46 -32.86
N ASP A 41 -11.68 -7.02 -33.83
CA ASP A 41 -12.14 -6.79 -35.18
C ASP A 41 -12.21 -8.15 -35.90
N GLU A 42 -13.42 -8.67 -36.12
CA GLU A 42 -13.62 -9.99 -36.70
C GLU A 42 -13.11 -10.09 -38.13
N SER A 43 -12.99 -8.98 -38.85
CA SER A 43 -12.50 -8.94 -40.25
C SER A 43 -11.00 -9.19 -40.34
N SER A 44 -10.23 -8.69 -39.41
CA SER A 44 -8.76 -8.82 -39.35
C SER A 44 -8.29 -9.88 -38.35
N SER A 45 -9.18 -10.34 -37.44
CA SER A 45 -8.88 -11.22 -36.31
C SER A 45 -7.86 -10.62 -35.31
N LEU A 46 -7.73 -9.30 -35.27
CA LEU A 46 -6.85 -8.61 -34.36
C LEU A 46 -7.58 -8.32 -33.03
N ASN A 47 -6.85 -8.46 -31.93
CA ASN A 47 -7.32 -8.17 -30.58
C ASN A 47 -6.80 -6.81 -30.15
N TYR A 48 -7.68 -5.99 -29.59
CA TYR A 48 -7.41 -4.66 -29.12
C TYR A 48 -7.77 -4.53 -27.64
N LEU A 49 -6.93 -3.81 -26.90
CA LEU A 49 -7.24 -3.32 -25.56
C LEU A 49 -7.41 -1.81 -25.65
N TYR A 50 -8.44 -1.28 -25.04
CA TYR A 50 -8.72 0.16 -24.96
C TYR A 50 -8.79 0.58 -23.50
N ASP A 51 -8.09 1.63 -23.15
CA ASP A 51 -8.11 2.24 -21.82
C ASP A 51 -7.84 3.75 -21.93
N ASN A 52 -8.84 4.56 -21.59
CA ASN A 52 -8.74 6.01 -21.52
C ASN A 52 -7.99 6.67 -22.71
N ASP A 53 -8.42 6.36 -23.93
CA ASP A 53 -7.84 6.86 -25.19
C ASP A 53 -6.52 6.22 -25.64
N ASN A 54 -6.04 5.20 -24.92
CA ASN A 54 -4.90 4.41 -25.37
C ASN A 54 -5.40 3.09 -25.97
N ILE A 55 -4.76 2.64 -27.02
CA ILE A 55 -5.13 1.42 -27.72
C ILE A 55 -3.89 0.55 -27.87
N GLN A 56 -4.02 -0.71 -27.48
CA GLN A 56 -2.99 -1.71 -27.65
C GLN A 56 -3.50 -2.79 -28.59
N VAL A 57 -2.72 -3.14 -29.62
CA VAL A 57 -3.07 -4.20 -30.57
C VAL A 57 -1.99 -5.28 -30.59
N PHE A 58 -2.42 -6.54 -30.46
CA PHE A 58 -1.54 -7.70 -30.54
C PHE A 58 -1.45 -8.15 -32.00
N ILE A 59 -0.22 -8.19 -32.54
CA ILE A 59 0.07 -8.47 -33.92
C ILE A 59 0.76 -9.83 -34.08
N THR A 60 0.47 -10.54 -35.17
CA THR A 60 1.14 -11.77 -35.55
C THR A 60 2.20 -11.54 -36.65
N ASP A 61 2.97 -10.49 -36.54
CA ASP A 61 4.09 -10.23 -37.42
C ASP A 61 5.36 -11.01 -37.04
N ASN A 62 6.36 -11.07 -37.92
CA ASN A 62 7.62 -11.78 -37.65
C ASN A 62 8.55 -11.02 -36.69
N GLU A 63 8.46 -9.71 -36.62
CA GLU A 63 9.34 -8.84 -35.85
C GLU A 63 8.63 -8.10 -34.70
N ILE A 64 7.35 -7.75 -34.89
CA ILE A 64 6.55 -6.98 -33.94
C ILE A 64 5.63 -7.93 -33.19
N SER A 65 5.53 -7.79 -31.86
CA SER A 65 4.57 -8.52 -31.03
C SER A 65 3.36 -7.68 -30.66
N MET A 66 3.53 -6.36 -30.58
CA MET A 66 2.50 -5.46 -30.09
C MET A 66 2.75 -4.04 -30.57
N LEU A 67 1.68 -3.31 -30.89
CA LEU A 67 1.70 -1.87 -31.07
C LEU A 67 0.83 -1.24 -29.98
N THR A 68 1.35 -0.22 -29.32
CA THR A 68 0.59 0.59 -28.37
C THR A 68 0.45 1.99 -28.96
N TYR A 69 -0.78 2.37 -29.22
CA TYR A 69 -1.15 3.70 -29.69
C TYR A 69 -1.63 4.53 -28.50
N CYS A 70 -0.98 5.66 -28.30
CA CYS A 70 -1.31 6.56 -27.22
C CYS A 70 -1.96 7.83 -27.81
N ASP A 71 -3.24 8.01 -27.56
CA ASP A 71 -3.95 9.24 -27.85
C ASP A 71 -3.93 10.10 -26.58
N ALA A 72 -2.77 10.68 -26.29
CA ALA A 72 -2.67 11.62 -25.18
C ALA A 72 -3.60 12.82 -25.48
N LEU A 73 -4.22 13.36 -24.46
CA LEU A 73 -5.04 14.60 -24.50
C LEU A 73 -4.26 15.83 -24.99
N THR A 74 -3.04 15.66 -25.41
CA THR A 74 -2.09 16.67 -25.88
C THR A 74 -1.80 16.47 -27.37
N GLU A 75 -1.33 17.53 -28.03
CA GLU A 75 -1.18 17.66 -29.48
C GLU A 75 -0.26 16.60 -30.16
N ASN A 76 0.40 15.70 -29.41
CA ASN A 76 1.36 14.75 -29.94
C ASN A 76 0.92 13.29 -29.72
N LYS A 77 0.24 12.72 -30.70
CA LYS A 77 -0.01 11.27 -30.76
C LYS A 77 1.29 10.52 -31.08
N TYR A 78 1.55 9.44 -30.36
CA TYR A 78 2.72 8.60 -30.64
C TYR A 78 2.37 7.12 -30.54
N ILE A 79 3.21 6.28 -31.16
CA ILE A 79 3.05 4.85 -31.16
C ILE A 79 4.31 4.20 -30.61
N ILE A 80 4.10 3.25 -29.71
CA ILE A 80 5.15 2.40 -29.17
C ILE A 80 5.07 1.05 -29.86
N LYS A 81 6.15 0.67 -30.51
CA LYS A 81 6.33 -0.62 -31.16
C LYS A 81 7.11 -1.53 -30.22
N THR A 82 6.51 -2.65 -29.82
CA THR A 82 7.19 -3.69 -29.04
C THR A 82 7.61 -4.82 -29.97
N LEU A 83 8.91 -5.09 -30.02
CA LEU A 83 9.49 -6.16 -30.81
C LEU A 83 9.38 -7.50 -30.08
N LYS A 84 9.40 -8.62 -30.79
CA LYS A 84 9.46 -9.98 -30.20
C LYS A 84 10.72 -10.21 -29.35
N SER A 85 11.75 -9.38 -29.53
CA SER A 85 12.94 -9.37 -28.67
C SER A 85 12.71 -8.77 -27.27
N GLY A 86 11.54 -8.16 -27.04
CA GLY A 86 11.23 -7.41 -25.82
C GLY A 86 11.65 -5.94 -25.88
N ASN A 87 12.37 -5.50 -26.90
CA ASN A 87 12.74 -4.09 -27.05
C ASN A 87 11.54 -3.27 -27.52
N THR A 88 11.49 -2.02 -27.07
CA THR A 88 10.44 -1.06 -27.44
C THR A 88 11.04 0.12 -28.20
N GLU A 89 10.36 0.58 -29.22
CA GLU A 89 10.73 1.75 -30.00
C GLU A 89 9.56 2.73 -30.02
N LYS A 90 9.79 3.96 -29.61
CA LYS A 90 8.81 5.04 -29.73
C LYS A 90 8.94 5.68 -31.12
N VAL A 91 7.83 5.82 -31.82
CA VAL A 91 7.80 6.49 -33.12
C VAL A 91 6.76 7.60 -33.07
N GLU A 92 7.17 8.82 -33.42
CA GLU A 92 6.24 9.94 -33.52
C GLU A 92 5.34 9.80 -34.75
N HIS A 93 4.11 10.26 -34.63
CA HIS A 93 3.03 10.07 -35.63
C HIS A 93 3.29 10.73 -36.99
N THR A 94 4.39 11.42 -37.20
CA THR A 94 4.70 12.20 -38.38
C THR A 94 5.53 11.46 -39.45
N SER A 95 5.95 10.23 -39.25
CA SER A 95 6.70 9.51 -40.27
C SER A 95 5.74 8.80 -41.23
N GLU A 96 5.81 9.15 -42.52
CA GLU A 96 4.93 8.65 -43.57
C GLU A 96 4.92 7.11 -43.68
N GLU A 97 6.08 6.47 -43.52
CA GLU A 97 6.24 5.00 -43.55
C GLU A 97 5.56 4.31 -42.37
N PHE A 98 5.47 4.96 -41.21
CA PHE A 98 4.87 4.40 -40.02
C PHE A 98 3.34 4.60 -40.02
N ASN A 99 2.85 5.69 -40.61
CA ASN A 99 1.42 5.92 -40.81
C ASN A 99 0.78 4.85 -41.74
N GLU A 100 1.51 4.34 -42.72
CA GLU A 100 1.02 3.22 -43.54
C GLU A 100 0.89 1.94 -42.68
N LEU A 101 1.86 1.63 -41.83
CA LEU A 101 1.84 0.46 -40.96
C LEU A 101 0.71 0.53 -39.91
N VAL A 102 0.47 1.73 -39.38
CA VAL A 102 -0.58 1.99 -38.38
C VAL A 102 -1.97 1.85 -39.00
N ASN A 103 -2.21 2.44 -40.15
CA ASN A 103 -3.50 2.37 -40.84
C ASN A 103 -3.88 0.94 -41.24
N ASP A 104 -2.88 0.06 -41.40
CA ASP A 104 -3.12 -1.35 -41.71
C ASP A 104 -3.54 -2.18 -40.48
N TYR A 105 -3.18 -1.77 -39.29
CA TYR A 105 -3.36 -2.58 -38.04
C TYR A 105 -4.26 -1.94 -37.00
N ILE A 106 -4.33 -0.62 -36.90
CA ILE A 106 -5.08 0.04 -35.80
C ILE A 106 -6.39 0.63 -36.32
N VAL A 107 -7.50 0.12 -35.80
CA VAL A 107 -8.82 0.76 -35.91
C VAL A 107 -9.19 1.27 -34.52
N GLU A 108 -9.17 2.56 -34.39
CA GLU A 108 -9.58 3.23 -33.13
C GLU A 108 -11.09 3.07 -32.92
N LEU A 109 -11.49 2.85 -31.68
CA LEU A 109 -12.89 2.73 -31.30
C LEU A 109 -13.12 3.42 -29.95
N HIS A 110 -13.43 4.70 -29.97
CA HIS A 110 -13.61 5.56 -28.80
C HIS A 110 -15.09 5.65 -28.39
N LEU A 111 -15.63 4.61 -27.77
CA LEU A 111 -17.06 4.51 -27.43
C LEU A 111 -17.58 5.61 -26.50
N LYS A 112 -16.73 6.19 -25.67
CA LYS A 112 -17.11 7.31 -24.77
C LYS A 112 -17.62 8.53 -25.53
N ASN A 113 -17.28 8.66 -26.81
CA ASN A 113 -17.73 9.77 -27.66
C ASN A 113 -19.11 9.52 -28.29
N LEU A 114 -19.70 8.34 -28.09
CA LEU A 114 -21.05 8.04 -28.52
C LEU A 114 -22.10 8.75 -27.65
N VAL A 115 -23.15 9.22 -28.28
CA VAL A 115 -24.26 9.90 -27.60
C VAL A 115 -25.55 9.12 -27.84
N SER A 116 -26.13 8.56 -26.77
CA SER A 116 -27.30 7.67 -26.82
C SER A 116 -28.51 8.28 -27.54
N SER A 117 -28.69 9.59 -27.49
CA SER A 117 -29.80 10.28 -28.16
C SER A 117 -29.72 10.27 -29.69
N ARG A 118 -28.55 9.95 -30.25
CA ARG A 118 -28.32 9.85 -31.71
C ARG A 118 -28.76 8.52 -32.30
N PHE A 119 -29.18 7.54 -31.47
CA PHE A 119 -29.53 6.20 -31.87
C PHE A 119 -31.05 5.94 -31.90
N LEU A 120 -31.43 4.99 -32.71
CA LEU A 120 -32.80 4.45 -32.83
C LEU A 120 -32.78 2.96 -32.44
N PHE A 121 -33.64 2.55 -31.51
CA PHE A 121 -33.81 1.14 -31.17
C PHE A 121 -34.77 0.46 -32.14
N ASN A 122 -34.35 -0.64 -32.75
CA ASN A 122 -35.16 -1.40 -33.70
C ASN A 122 -35.81 -2.66 -33.10
N GLY A 123 -35.68 -2.89 -31.81
CA GLY A 123 -36.20 -4.06 -31.07
C GLY A 123 -35.13 -5.12 -30.76
N VAL A 124 -33.95 -5.04 -31.38
CA VAL A 124 -32.82 -5.97 -31.20
C VAL A 124 -31.53 -5.21 -31.03
N SER A 125 -31.32 -4.16 -31.78
CA SER A 125 -30.09 -3.36 -31.81
C SER A 125 -30.39 -1.86 -31.85
N TYR A 126 -29.35 -1.06 -31.66
CA TYR A 126 -29.36 0.40 -31.73
C TYR A 126 -28.66 0.85 -33.00
N SER A 127 -29.39 1.46 -33.91
CA SER A 127 -28.85 2.00 -35.16
C SER A 127 -28.61 3.50 -35.04
N LEU A 128 -27.44 3.97 -35.47
CA LEU A 128 -27.15 5.39 -35.54
C LEU A 128 -27.99 6.02 -36.67
N ARG A 129 -28.45 7.26 -36.42
CA ARG A 129 -29.16 8.01 -37.46
C ARG A 129 -28.16 8.51 -38.49
N ASP A 130 -28.55 8.47 -39.78
CA ASP A 130 -27.70 8.79 -40.92
C ASP A 130 -27.05 10.20 -40.83
N GLU A 131 -27.73 11.14 -40.20
CA GLU A 131 -27.27 12.53 -40.03
C GLU A 131 -26.03 12.67 -39.09
N TYR A 132 -25.67 11.62 -38.33
CA TYR A 132 -24.53 11.58 -37.40
C TYR A 132 -23.40 10.65 -37.84
N LEU A 133 -23.48 10.02 -39.01
CA LEU A 133 -22.47 9.08 -39.49
C LEU A 133 -21.08 9.73 -39.67
N ASP A 134 -21.05 10.96 -40.20
CA ASP A 134 -19.80 11.70 -40.37
C ASP A 134 -19.16 12.12 -39.04
N ASP A 135 -20.00 12.46 -38.04
CA ASP A 135 -19.54 12.81 -36.70
C ASP A 135 -18.92 11.57 -36.03
N VAL A 136 -19.60 10.41 -36.08
CA VAL A 136 -19.11 9.16 -35.50
C VAL A 136 -17.84 8.67 -36.21
N SER A 137 -17.74 8.84 -37.52
CA SER A 137 -16.51 8.51 -38.25
C SER A 137 -15.31 9.30 -37.73
N LYS A 138 -15.50 10.54 -37.32
CA LYS A 138 -14.43 11.41 -36.76
C LYS A 138 -14.23 11.19 -35.29
N ASP A 139 -15.32 11.21 -34.50
CA ASP A 139 -15.25 11.27 -33.04
C ASP A 139 -14.99 9.89 -32.40
N VAL A 140 -15.50 8.81 -33.02
CA VAL A 140 -15.40 7.45 -32.49
C VAL A 140 -14.27 6.67 -33.14
N PHE A 141 -14.10 6.79 -34.42
CA PHE A 141 -13.04 6.09 -35.17
C PHE A 141 -11.82 6.98 -35.46
N ASN A 142 -11.88 8.27 -35.15
CA ASN A 142 -10.81 9.23 -35.38
C ASN A 142 -10.22 9.18 -36.82
N GLY A 143 -11.06 8.83 -37.78
CA GLY A 143 -10.64 8.68 -39.16
C GLY A 143 -9.87 7.39 -39.50
N SER A 144 -9.71 6.47 -38.56
CA SER A 144 -8.99 5.19 -38.73
C SER A 144 -9.74 4.17 -39.62
N VAL A 145 -11.00 4.42 -39.93
CA VAL A 145 -11.79 3.59 -40.87
C VAL A 145 -11.57 4.08 -42.27
N ASP A 146 -10.94 3.26 -43.13
CA ASP A 146 -10.72 3.59 -44.52
C ASP A 146 -12.06 3.60 -45.31
N GLY A 147 -12.47 4.77 -45.73
CA GLY A 147 -13.68 4.97 -46.54
C GLY A 147 -14.77 5.76 -45.80
N LYS A 148 -15.97 5.78 -46.44
CA LYS A 148 -17.14 6.47 -45.91
C LYS A 148 -17.98 5.53 -45.07
N LEU A 149 -18.28 5.92 -43.84
CA LEU A 149 -19.18 5.19 -42.96
C LEU A 149 -20.64 5.34 -43.45
N GLU A 150 -21.26 4.23 -43.85
CA GLU A 150 -22.62 4.21 -44.38
C GLU A 150 -23.67 3.75 -43.33
N SER A 151 -23.25 2.95 -42.34
CA SER A 151 -24.10 2.61 -41.20
C SER A 151 -23.29 2.24 -39.99
N PHE A 152 -23.89 2.45 -38.79
CA PHE A 152 -23.36 2.03 -37.51
C PHE A 152 -24.49 1.43 -36.68
N GLU A 153 -24.28 0.22 -36.17
CA GLU A 153 -25.25 -0.50 -35.36
C GLU A 153 -24.53 -1.12 -34.15
N CYS A 154 -25.14 -1.08 -32.97
CA CYS A 154 -24.62 -1.75 -31.80
C CYS A 154 -25.66 -2.60 -31.08
N ILE A 155 -25.23 -3.70 -30.48
CA ILE A 155 -26.04 -4.59 -29.64
C ILE A 155 -25.63 -4.40 -28.19
N VAL A 156 -26.64 -4.19 -27.33
CA VAL A 156 -26.45 -4.03 -25.89
C VAL A 156 -27.02 -5.25 -25.17
N ASN A 157 -26.26 -5.79 -24.22
CA ASN A 157 -26.73 -6.86 -23.35
C ASN A 157 -26.18 -6.59 -21.92
N ASN A 158 -27.06 -6.69 -20.90
CA ASN A 158 -26.71 -6.42 -19.50
C ASN A 158 -25.95 -5.10 -19.32
N GLU A 159 -26.50 -4.01 -19.88
CA GLU A 159 -25.91 -2.66 -19.80
C GLU A 159 -24.47 -2.56 -20.34
N ARG A 160 -24.09 -3.42 -21.26
CA ARG A 160 -22.79 -3.39 -21.96
C ARG A 160 -23.01 -3.52 -23.48
N ILE A 161 -22.24 -2.80 -24.28
CA ILE A 161 -22.19 -2.99 -25.73
C ILE A 161 -21.38 -4.25 -25.99
N ILE A 162 -21.99 -5.29 -26.57
CA ILE A 162 -21.31 -6.55 -26.84
C ILE A 162 -20.86 -6.70 -28.28
N GLU A 163 -21.48 -5.97 -29.21
CA GLU A 163 -21.15 -6.02 -30.62
C GLU A 163 -21.40 -4.66 -31.28
N ILE A 164 -20.49 -4.25 -32.15
CA ILE A 164 -20.66 -3.13 -33.06
C ILE A 164 -20.49 -3.63 -34.49
N LYS A 165 -21.41 -3.23 -35.38
CA LYS A 165 -21.38 -3.52 -36.80
C LYS A 165 -21.42 -2.24 -37.58
N ILE A 166 -20.46 -2.07 -38.50
CA ILE A 166 -20.41 -0.92 -39.41
C ILE A 166 -20.40 -1.37 -40.86
N LEU A 167 -20.97 -0.54 -41.71
CA LEU A 167 -20.83 -0.65 -43.17
C LEU A 167 -20.00 0.53 -43.67
N VAL A 168 -18.94 0.25 -44.38
CA VAL A 168 -18.02 1.24 -44.92
C VAL A 168 -17.91 1.06 -46.43
N THR A 169 -17.98 2.16 -47.19
CA THR A 169 -17.72 2.16 -48.63
C THR A 169 -16.37 2.80 -48.90
N SER A 170 -15.41 2.00 -49.41
CA SER A 170 -14.11 2.45 -49.88
C SER A 170 -13.93 2.10 -51.35
N ASN A 171 -13.56 3.06 -52.14
CA ASN A 171 -13.36 2.89 -53.60
C ASN A 171 -14.56 2.25 -54.35
N GLY A 172 -15.80 2.48 -53.87
CA GLY A 172 -17.02 1.94 -54.41
C GLY A 172 -17.32 0.47 -54.06
N ILE A 173 -16.56 -0.07 -53.08
CA ILE A 173 -16.78 -1.41 -52.52
C ILE A 173 -17.34 -1.25 -51.10
N GLU A 174 -18.45 -1.94 -50.86
CA GLU A 174 -19.05 -2.00 -49.51
C GLU A 174 -18.41 -3.12 -48.69
N ASN A 175 -17.89 -2.78 -47.51
CA ASN A 175 -17.32 -3.72 -46.56
C ASN A 175 -18.06 -3.61 -45.24
N THR A 176 -18.46 -4.74 -44.67
CA THR A 176 -19.02 -4.82 -43.33
C THR A 176 -17.90 -5.22 -42.37
N ARG A 177 -17.73 -4.45 -41.27
CA ARG A 177 -16.84 -4.81 -40.16
C ARG A 177 -17.65 -5.05 -38.91
N VAL A 178 -17.24 -6.03 -38.12
CA VAL A 178 -17.87 -6.41 -36.87
C VAL A 178 -16.81 -6.39 -35.74
N PHE A 179 -17.12 -5.70 -34.66
CA PHE A 179 -16.30 -5.63 -33.49
C PHE A 179 -17.04 -6.31 -32.33
N SER A 180 -16.46 -7.35 -31.75
CA SER A 180 -16.96 -8.01 -30.55
C SER A 180 -16.25 -7.44 -29.31
N LEU A 181 -17.02 -6.99 -28.32
CA LEU A 181 -16.53 -6.27 -27.16
C LEU A 181 -16.69 -7.08 -25.87
N SER A 182 -15.72 -6.94 -24.98
CA SER A 182 -15.69 -7.62 -23.68
C SER A 182 -14.77 -6.89 -22.69
N ASN A 183 -14.64 -7.43 -21.48
CA ASN A 183 -13.72 -7.00 -20.43
C ASN A 183 -13.84 -5.51 -20.05
N TYR A 184 -15.07 -5.04 -19.97
CA TYR A 184 -15.35 -3.68 -19.53
C TYR A 184 -14.84 -3.43 -18.11
N ASP A 185 -14.25 -2.24 -17.90
CA ASP A 185 -13.68 -1.74 -16.65
C ASP A 185 -12.48 -2.55 -16.10
N ASN A 186 -12.08 -3.67 -16.77
CA ASN A 186 -10.96 -4.52 -16.40
C ASN A 186 -9.86 -4.56 -17.50
N THR A 187 -9.89 -3.63 -18.44
CA THR A 187 -8.90 -3.54 -19.49
C THR A 187 -7.95 -2.39 -19.18
N ASN A 188 -6.66 -2.69 -19.09
CA ASN A 188 -5.60 -1.70 -18.93
C ASN A 188 -4.65 -1.78 -20.13
N VAL A 189 -4.34 -0.65 -20.74
CA VAL A 189 -3.31 -0.55 -21.75
C VAL A 189 -2.00 -0.24 -21.07
N ASP A 190 -1.12 -1.23 -21.05
CA ASP A 190 0.23 -1.04 -20.51
C ASP A 190 1.06 -0.20 -21.48
N ILE A 191 1.36 1.03 -21.10
CA ILE A 191 2.17 1.95 -21.87
C ILE A 191 3.61 1.84 -21.36
N PRO A 192 4.52 1.18 -22.10
CA PRO A 192 5.90 0.95 -21.65
C PRO A 192 6.70 2.22 -21.39
N PHE A 193 6.22 3.35 -21.89
CA PHE A 193 6.76 4.68 -21.65
C PHE A 193 5.62 5.64 -21.36
N LYS A 194 5.31 5.84 -20.08
CA LYS A 194 4.51 7.01 -19.70
C LYS A 194 5.34 8.26 -20.00
N THR A 195 5.06 8.89 -21.11
CA THR A 195 5.81 10.09 -21.49
C THR A 195 5.28 11.31 -20.77
N SER A 196 6.08 11.93 -20.25
CA SER A 196 6.65 13.21 -19.84
C SER A 196 5.87 14.49 -20.21
N GLU A 197 4.54 14.50 -20.15
CA GLU A 197 3.83 15.78 -20.04
C GLU A 197 3.23 15.96 -18.64
N ARG A 198 3.23 14.91 -17.82
CA ARG A 198 2.95 15.05 -16.40
C ARG A 198 4.10 15.79 -15.74
N VAL A 199 3.82 16.95 -15.20
CA VAL A 199 4.84 17.72 -14.49
C VAL A 199 5.24 16.97 -13.23
N ILE A 200 6.51 16.60 -13.17
CA ILE A 200 7.08 15.94 -12.01
C ILE A 200 7.35 16.98 -10.94
N VAL A 201 6.61 16.92 -9.86
CA VAL A 201 6.77 17.79 -8.69
C VAL A 201 8.00 17.35 -7.90
N SER A 202 8.07 16.06 -7.55
CA SER A 202 9.19 15.52 -6.79
C SER A 202 9.52 14.09 -7.20
N VAL A 203 10.77 13.68 -6.95
CA VAL A 203 11.23 12.29 -7.13
C VAL A 203 12.06 11.93 -5.90
N ARG A 204 11.84 10.75 -5.35
CA ARG A 204 12.64 10.22 -4.24
C ARG A 204 12.81 8.70 -4.37
N SER A 205 13.88 8.17 -3.82
CA SER A 205 14.05 6.73 -3.66
C SER A 205 13.34 6.22 -2.40
N SER A 206 13.00 4.94 -2.37
CA SER A 206 12.45 4.25 -1.20
C SER A 206 13.39 4.26 0.00
N ILE A 207 14.70 4.36 -0.24
CA ILE A 207 15.72 4.38 0.80
C ILE A 207 16.83 5.36 0.44
N LYS A 208 17.36 6.05 1.45
CA LYS A 208 18.52 6.95 1.27
C LYS A 208 19.85 6.23 1.44
N LEU A 209 19.85 5.14 2.20
CA LEU A 209 21.05 4.38 2.52
C LEU A 209 20.73 2.89 2.48
N LEU A 210 21.42 2.17 1.62
CA LEU A 210 21.33 0.72 1.46
C LEU A 210 22.61 0.07 1.96
N LYS A 211 22.51 -0.95 2.80
CA LYS A 211 23.66 -1.80 3.18
C LYS A 211 23.66 -3.06 2.35
N VAL A 212 24.80 -3.40 1.81
CA VAL A 212 25.01 -4.65 1.06
C VAL A 212 26.28 -5.33 1.51
N MET A 213 26.31 -6.64 1.33
CA MET A 213 27.47 -7.46 1.69
C MET A 213 28.55 -7.39 0.62
N LEU A 214 29.80 -7.58 1.04
CA LEU A 214 30.93 -7.76 0.12
C LEU A 214 30.59 -8.86 -0.90
N GLY A 215 30.75 -8.55 -2.18
CA GLY A 215 30.41 -9.45 -3.28
C GLY A 215 29.04 -9.25 -3.90
N THR A 216 28.17 -8.42 -3.30
CA THR A 216 26.84 -8.09 -3.88
C THR A 216 27.04 -7.25 -5.14
N THR A 217 26.50 -7.70 -6.27
CA THR A 217 26.53 -6.91 -7.51
C THR A 217 25.65 -5.65 -7.38
N LEU A 218 25.88 -4.64 -8.22
CA LEU A 218 25.05 -3.43 -8.21
C LEU A 218 23.58 -3.78 -8.52
N ASP A 219 23.36 -4.65 -9.50
CA ASP A 219 22.01 -5.07 -9.92
C ASP A 219 21.29 -5.84 -8.81
N ASP A 220 22.00 -6.71 -8.08
CA ASP A 220 21.40 -7.40 -6.90
C ASP A 220 21.10 -6.44 -5.75
N ALA A 221 21.90 -5.37 -5.62
CA ALA A 221 21.68 -4.39 -4.58
C ALA A 221 20.44 -3.55 -4.78
N VAL A 222 20.08 -3.23 -6.03
CA VAL A 222 19.00 -2.29 -6.34
C VAL A 222 17.66 -2.97 -6.66
N LYS A 223 17.62 -4.29 -6.82
CA LYS A 223 16.43 -5.04 -7.30
C LYS A 223 15.17 -4.87 -6.46
N ASP A 224 15.34 -4.60 -5.17
CA ASP A 224 14.24 -4.45 -4.21
C ASP A 224 14.01 -2.97 -3.82
N LEU A 225 14.55 -2.03 -4.60
CA LEU A 225 14.37 -0.60 -4.36
C LEU A 225 13.31 0.00 -5.28
N PHE A 226 12.60 1.00 -4.75
CA PHE A 226 11.54 1.71 -5.46
C PHE A 226 11.88 3.18 -5.65
N ILE A 227 11.32 3.76 -6.71
CA ILE A 227 11.31 5.20 -6.97
C ILE A 227 9.89 5.72 -6.83
N TYR A 228 9.71 6.72 -6.02
CA TYR A 228 8.45 7.44 -5.85
C TYR A 228 8.50 8.70 -6.69
N ILE A 229 7.55 8.85 -7.59
CA ILE A 229 7.39 10.03 -8.42
C ILE A 229 6.08 10.71 -8.06
N GLU A 230 6.17 11.96 -7.65
CA GLU A 230 5.03 12.83 -7.43
C GLU A 230 4.82 13.67 -8.67
N PHE A 231 3.69 13.50 -9.31
CA PHE A 231 3.20 14.29 -10.41
C PHE A 231 2.19 15.33 -9.91
N GLU A 232 1.85 16.34 -10.69
CA GLU A 232 0.81 17.30 -10.33
C GLU A 232 -0.56 16.65 -10.11
N ASP A 233 -0.81 15.50 -10.75
CA ASP A 233 -2.08 14.77 -10.74
C ASP A 233 -2.07 13.52 -9.84
N GLY A 234 -0.97 13.20 -9.15
CA GLY A 234 -0.88 12.09 -8.21
C GLY A 234 0.52 11.55 -7.99
N LYS A 235 0.62 10.53 -7.16
CA LYS A 235 1.90 9.85 -6.82
C LYS A 235 1.91 8.45 -7.44
N GLU A 236 3.05 8.03 -7.96
CA GLU A 236 3.28 6.69 -8.49
C GLU A 236 4.57 6.09 -7.94
N VAL A 237 4.61 4.76 -7.89
CA VAL A 237 5.75 3.99 -7.39
C VAL A 237 6.23 3.07 -8.51
N PHE A 238 7.53 3.03 -8.70
CA PHE A 238 8.17 2.25 -9.76
C PHE A 238 9.33 1.45 -9.17
N ASP A 239 9.58 0.25 -9.68
CA ASP A 239 10.83 -0.45 -9.37
C ASP A 239 12.03 0.40 -9.86
N LEU A 240 13.05 0.56 -9.03
CA LEU A 240 14.25 1.34 -9.41
C LEU A 240 14.86 0.81 -10.71
N THR A 241 14.81 -0.50 -10.93
CA THR A 241 15.34 -1.19 -12.12
C THR A 241 14.64 -0.81 -13.44
N GLN A 242 13.52 -0.09 -13.38
CA GLN A 242 12.85 0.47 -14.58
C GLN A 242 13.53 1.73 -15.10
N PHE A 243 14.49 2.29 -14.36
CA PHE A 243 15.23 3.50 -14.71
C PHE A 243 16.69 3.21 -14.95
N ASP A 244 17.36 4.11 -15.70
CA ASP A 244 18.79 4.06 -15.84
C ASP A 244 19.47 4.44 -14.50
N TYR A 245 20.31 3.56 -13.98
CA TYR A 245 21.08 3.80 -12.78
C TYR A 245 22.56 3.53 -12.99
N THR A 246 23.40 4.29 -12.33
CA THR A 246 24.86 4.16 -12.40
C THR A 246 25.51 4.41 -11.05
N SER A 247 26.57 3.67 -10.79
CA SER A 247 27.49 3.94 -9.69
C SER A 247 28.92 3.69 -10.17
N PRO A 248 29.55 4.68 -10.83
CA PRO A 248 30.85 4.48 -11.49
C PRO A 248 31.98 4.09 -10.54
N SER A 249 31.85 4.40 -9.26
CA SER A 249 32.86 4.08 -8.22
C SER A 249 32.50 2.76 -7.48
N TYR A 250 31.39 2.13 -7.74
CA TYR A 250 30.96 0.94 -7.01
C TYR A 250 31.94 -0.21 -7.21
N ASP A 251 32.42 -0.73 -6.09
CA ASP A 251 33.27 -1.91 -6.03
C ASP A 251 32.67 -2.91 -5.03
N ALA A 252 32.04 -3.94 -5.55
CA ALA A 252 31.39 -4.97 -4.76
C ALA A 252 32.36 -5.72 -3.80
N TYR A 253 33.65 -5.65 -4.05
CA TYR A 253 34.67 -6.37 -3.28
C TYR A 253 35.51 -5.46 -2.37
N LYS A 254 35.05 -4.22 -2.17
CA LYS A 254 35.74 -3.26 -1.33
C LYS A 254 34.74 -2.59 -0.39
N GLU A 255 35.01 -2.67 0.91
CA GLU A 255 34.28 -1.90 1.92
C GLU A 255 34.33 -0.40 1.60
N GLY A 256 33.20 0.25 1.73
CA GLY A 256 33.09 1.67 1.49
C GLY A 256 31.66 2.12 1.25
N SER A 257 31.52 3.42 1.15
CA SER A 257 30.25 4.07 0.85
C SER A 257 30.30 4.56 -0.60
N TYR A 258 29.31 4.17 -1.38
CA TYR A 258 29.18 4.44 -2.80
C TYR A 258 27.86 5.14 -3.08
N GLU A 259 27.83 5.98 -4.10
CA GLU A 259 26.61 6.66 -4.51
C GLU A 259 26.07 6.02 -5.79
N ILE A 260 24.78 5.66 -5.79
CA ILE A 260 24.02 5.31 -6.99
C ILE A 260 23.30 6.57 -7.43
N ILE A 261 23.41 6.89 -8.70
CA ILE A 261 22.64 7.94 -9.36
C ILE A 261 21.60 7.25 -10.25
N VAL A 262 20.32 7.51 -9.98
CA VAL A 262 19.18 7.02 -10.75
C VAL A 262 18.65 8.17 -11.58
N LYS A 263 18.55 7.99 -12.88
CA LYS A 263 17.95 8.98 -13.78
C LYS A 263 16.47 8.69 -13.94
N VAL A 264 15.67 9.62 -13.47
CA VAL A 264 14.22 9.55 -13.53
C VAL A 264 13.73 10.71 -14.39
N TYR A 265 13.52 10.44 -15.66
CA TYR A 265 13.20 11.44 -16.69
C TYR A 265 14.28 12.56 -16.74
N ASP A 266 13.91 13.79 -16.43
CA ASP A 266 14.82 14.96 -16.39
C ASP A 266 15.45 15.20 -15.02
N LYS A 267 15.14 14.35 -14.03
CA LYS A 267 15.62 14.46 -12.64
C LYS A 267 16.62 13.34 -12.31
N GLU A 268 17.39 13.58 -11.27
CA GLU A 268 18.32 12.59 -10.71
C GLU A 268 18.01 12.40 -9.22
N VAL A 269 18.05 11.13 -8.79
CA VAL A 269 17.94 10.74 -7.38
C VAL A 269 19.17 9.96 -6.99
N SER A 270 19.73 10.24 -5.82
CA SER A 270 20.86 9.48 -5.32
C SER A 270 20.49 8.58 -4.15
N VAL A 271 21.06 7.37 -4.15
CA VAL A 271 21.00 6.40 -3.06
C VAL A 271 22.41 6.07 -2.63
N THR A 272 22.68 6.10 -1.34
CA THR A 272 23.98 5.66 -0.82
C THR A 272 23.97 4.15 -0.61
N ILE A 273 24.95 3.44 -1.19
CA ILE A 273 25.25 2.04 -0.86
C ILE A 273 26.45 1.97 0.07
N GLU A 274 26.34 1.22 1.14
CA GLU A 274 27.46 0.86 1.99
C GLU A 274 27.78 -0.63 1.84
N VAL A 275 28.94 -0.91 1.22
CA VAL A 275 29.48 -2.27 1.14
C VAL A 275 30.21 -2.58 2.43
N ILE A 276 29.84 -3.67 3.09
CA ILE A 276 30.37 -4.07 4.39
C ILE A 276 30.98 -5.48 4.33
N ASP A 277 32.07 -5.69 5.06
CA ASP A 277 32.74 -7.00 5.11
C ASP A 277 32.02 -7.94 6.07
N GLU A 278 31.65 -9.14 5.60
CA GLU A 278 31.04 -10.20 6.40
C GLU A 278 31.92 -10.71 7.54
N SER A 279 33.21 -10.51 7.48
CA SER A 279 34.14 -11.01 8.52
C SER A 279 33.88 -10.43 9.90
N PHE A 280 33.17 -9.29 10.00
CA PHE A 280 32.68 -8.71 11.24
C PHE A 280 31.26 -9.15 11.61
N MET A 281 30.55 -9.78 10.71
CA MET A 281 29.17 -10.13 10.87
C MET A 281 28.98 -11.64 10.79
N ILE A 282 28.60 -12.22 11.89
CA ILE A 282 27.68 -13.32 11.97
C ILE A 282 28.22 -14.70 11.66
N PRO A 283 28.00 -15.63 12.59
CA PRO A 283 27.97 -17.04 12.27
C PRO A 283 26.81 -17.33 11.31
N ASN A 284 27.01 -18.22 10.38
CA ASN A 284 26.25 -18.81 9.28
C ASN A 284 24.69 -18.93 9.38
N ASN A 285 23.99 -18.14 10.17
CA ASN A 285 22.57 -18.31 10.48
C ASN A 285 21.70 -17.09 10.17
N ILE A 286 22.23 -16.10 9.41
CA ILE A 286 21.42 -14.91 9.04
C ILE A 286 20.31 -15.24 8.05
N GLU A 287 20.54 -16.20 7.16
CA GLU A 287 19.48 -16.64 6.23
C GLU A 287 18.19 -17.01 6.98
N ASN A 288 18.32 -17.58 8.19
CA ASN A 288 17.17 -17.86 9.04
C ASN A 288 16.48 -16.62 9.59
N ILE A 289 17.19 -15.51 9.82
CA ILE A 289 16.55 -14.26 10.30
C ILE A 289 15.68 -13.63 9.22
N GLN A 290 16.09 -13.68 7.96
CA GLN A 290 15.26 -13.21 6.84
C GLN A 290 14.01 -14.06 6.65
N GLU A 291 14.12 -15.39 6.80
CA GLU A 291 12.96 -16.29 6.76
C GLU A 291 11.95 -15.99 7.88
N TYR A 292 12.43 -15.64 9.08
CA TYR A 292 11.56 -15.27 10.20
C TYR A 292 10.94 -13.87 10.03
N GLY A 293 11.62 -12.97 9.33
CA GLY A 293 11.09 -11.66 9.01
C GLY A 293 9.94 -11.65 8.00
N ASP A 294 9.75 -12.72 7.23
CA ASP A 294 8.59 -12.91 6.38
C ASP A 294 7.39 -13.51 7.14
N ARG A 295 7.49 -13.65 8.45
CA ARG A 295 6.42 -14.09 9.36
C ARG A 295 5.61 -15.29 8.88
N LYS A 296 6.23 -16.24 8.21
CA LYS A 296 5.57 -17.52 7.89
C LYS A 296 5.02 -18.15 9.17
N GLY A 297 3.73 -18.03 9.39
CA GLY A 297 3.00 -18.56 10.53
C GLY A 297 2.57 -17.56 11.59
N LEU A 298 2.77 -16.24 11.44
CA LEU A 298 2.30 -15.25 12.41
C LEU A 298 1.08 -14.45 11.97
N SER A 299 0.65 -14.47 10.74
CA SER A 299 -0.63 -13.88 10.37
C SER A 299 -1.04 -14.10 8.93
N TYR A 300 -2.30 -14.05 8.73
CA TYR A 300 -3.02 -13.68 7.54
C TYR A 300 -3.20 -12.15 7.48
N GLY A 301 -2.30 -11.35 7.94
CA GLY A 301 -2.42 -9.91 7.94
C GLY A 301 -1.61 -9.28 6.82
N MET A 302 -1.50 -7.97 6.86
CA MET A 302 -0.80 -7.17 5.87
C MET A 302 0.68 -7.64 5.72
N PRO A 303 1.17 -7.82 4.48
CA PRO A 303 2.58 -8.13 4.24
C PRO A 303 3.51 -7.06 4.82
N SER A 304 4.58 -7.48 5.49
CA SER A 304 5.53 -6.56 6.11
C SER A 304 6.52 -5.92 5.13
N LYS A 305 6.53 -6.35 3.87
CA LYS A 305 7.45 -5.88 2.81
C LYS A 305 6.73 -5.80 1.48
N GLY A 306 7.30 -5.02 0.56
CA GLY A 306 6.74 -4.82 -0.78
C GLY A 306 5.65 -3.76 -0.79
N ASN A 307 4.72 -3.88 -1.73
CA ASN A 307 3.60 -2.97 -1.90
C ASN A 307 2.33 -3.60 -1.32
N SER A 308 1.96 -3.22 -0.11
CA SER A 308 0.70 -3.64 0.51
C SER A 308 -0.43 -2.68 0.14
N LYS A 309 -1.66 -3.20 0.09
CA LYS A 309 -2.84 -2.44 -0.32
C LYS A 309 -3.78 -2.18 0.86
N ALA A 310 -4.11 -0.91 1.09
CA ALA A 310 -5.05 -0.48 2.11
C ALA A 310 -6.42 -0.14 1.50
N LEU A 311 -7.45 -0.81 1.99
CA LEU A 311 -8.84 -0.49 1.67
C LEU A 311 -9.44 0.30 2.83
N VAL A 312 -9.76 1.58 2.61
CA VAL A 312 -10.28 2.47 3.64
C VAL A 312 -11.76 2.77 3.37
N ILE A 313 -12.62 2.33 4.25
CA ILE A 313 -14.07 2.50 4.15
C ILE A 313 -14.54 3.52 5.21
N PRO A 314 -14.87 4.76 4.81
CA PRO A 314 -15.53 5.72 5.69
C PRO A 314 -16.97 5.29 5.96
N VAL A 315 -17.39 5.28 7.24
CA VAL A 315 -18.72 4.84 7.65
C VAL A 315 -19.45 5.91 8.43
N GLU A 316 -20.69 6.23 8.02
CA GLU A 316 -21.55 7.16 8.71
C GLU A 316 -22.84 6.48 9.23
N PHE A 317 -23.43 7.11 10.23
CA PHE A 317 -24.69 6.66 10.83
C PHE A 317 -25.78 7.71 10.62
N THR A 318 -27.06 7.31 10.87
CA THR A 318 -28.17 8.27 10.71
C THR A 318 -28.14 9.43 11.72
N ASP A 319 -27.53 9.22 12.88
CA ASP A 319 -27.33 10.21 13.96
C ASP A 319 -25.96 10.91 13.94
N TYR A 320 -24.94 10.35 13.27
CA TYR A 320 -23.63 10.93 13.10
C TYR A 320 -23.23 10.89 11.62
N ARG A 321 -23.45 12.02 10.93
CA ARG A 321 -23.16 12.14 9.50
C ARG A 321 -21.70 12.53 9.24
N ALA A 322 -21.17 11.98 8.16
CA ALA A 322 -19.82 12.30 7.71
C ALA A 322 -19.68 13.80 7.34
N PRO A 323 -18.63 14.47 7.81
CA PRO A 323 -18.29 15.79 7.32
C PRO A 323 -17.97 15.74 5.81
N VAL A 324 -18.28 16.83 5.09
CA VAL A 324 -18.07 16.92 3.63
C VAL A 324 -16.64 16.62 3.20
N ASN A 325 -15.66 16.93 4.04
CA ASN A 325 -14.24 16.73 3.78
C ASN A 325 -13.67 15.43 4.39
N MET A 326 -14.51 14.52 4.88
CA MET A 326 -14.03 13.27 5.52
C MET A 326 -13.13 12.46 4.60
N LYS A 327 -13.59 12.15 3.39
CA LYS A 327 -12.81 11.39 2.40
C LYS A 327 -11.47 12.07 2.12
N GLN A 328 -11.45 13.37 1.85
CA GLN A 328 -10.23 14.11 1.58
C GLN A 328 -9.25 14.10 2.77
N ASN A 329 -9.74 14.21 3.99
CA ASN A 329 -8.89 14.14 5.18
C ASN A 329 -8.32 12.74 5.36
N LEU A 330 -9.11 11.69 5.10
CA LEU A 330 -8.63 10.31 5.13
C LEU A 330 -7.59 10.04 4.04
N GLU A 331 -7.81 10.52 2.81
CA GLU A 331 -6.80 10.42 1.74
C GLU A 331 -5.46 11.04 2.15
N LYS A 332 -5.50 12.18 2.84
CA LYS A 332 -4.29 12.83 3.38
C LYS A 332 -3.67 12.05 4.55
N ALA A 333 -4.49 11.55 5.47
CA ALA A 333 -4.01 10.83 6.63
C ALA A 333 -3.36 9.49 6.24
N PHE A 334 -3.94 8.79 5.28
CA PHE A 334 -3.44 7.50 4.83
C PHE A 334 -2.32 7.64 3.80
N PHE A 335 -2.49 8.47 2.77
CA PHE A 335 -1.66 8.47 1.56
C PHE A 335 -0.99 9.82 1.27
N GLY A 336 -1.16 10.82 2.14
CA GLY A 336 -0.51 12.13 2.04
C GLY A 336 0.96 12.12 2.49
N ASP A 337 1.44 13.28 2.88
CA ASP A 337 2.80 13.46 3.41
C ASP A 337 2.81 14.37 4.66
N GLU A 338 4.02 14.68 5.18
CA GLU A 338 4.17 15.53 6.36
C GLU A 338 3.54 16.94 6.20
N THR A 339 3.40 17.43 4.96
CA THR A 339 2.79 18.74 4.72
C THR A 339 1.27 18.67 4.83
N ASP A 340 0.66 17.52 4.60
CA ASP A 340 -0.78 17.29 4.73
C ASP A 340 -1.20 17.09 6.19
N THR A 341 -0.44 16.33 6.96
CA THR A 341 -0.76 15.89 8.33
C THR A 341 -0.09 16.77 9.40
N GLY A 342 1.08 17.28 9.12
CA GLY A 342 1.93 18.03 10.06
C GLY A 342 2.94 17.16 10.82
N TRP A 343 2.94 15.85 10.55
CA TRP A 343 3.95 14.87 10.91
C TRP A 343 4.04 13.83 9.78
N GLU A 344 3.59 12.61 9.97
CA GLU A 344 3.60 11.58 8.93
C GLU A 344 2.18 11.16 8.55
N SER A 345 1.99 10.69 7.31
CA SER A 345 0.84 9.89 6.93
C SER A 345 1.11 8.40 7.24
N LEU A 346 0.11 7.55 7.10
CA LEU A 346 0.32 6.10 7.20
C LEU A 346 1.42 5.61 6.24
N THR A 347 1.30 5.97 4.96
CA THR A 347 2.27 5.57 3.93
C THR A 347 3.67 6.11 4.22
N SER A 348 3.81 7.40 4.52
CA SER A 348 5.12 8.01 4.74
C SER A 348 5.79 7.44 6.00
N TYR A 349 5.03 7.21 7.08
CA TYR A 349 5.54 6.61 8.30
C TYR A 349 6.11 5.20 8.05
N TYR A 350 5.32 4.29 7.48
CA TYR A 350 5.77 2.93 7.27
C TYR A 350 6.88 2.82 6.23
N ASN A 351 6.89 3.70 5.25
CA ASN A 351 8.00 3.78 4.31
C ASN A 351 9.31 4.21 5.00
N GLU A 352 9.28 5.26 5.84
CA GLU A 352 10.46 5.72 6.60
C GLU A 352 10.87 4.66 7.64
N SER A 353 9.92 4.13 8.43
CA SER A 353 10.20 3.15 9.49
C SER A 353 10.79 1.84 8.97
N SER A 354 10.34 1.39 7.81
CA SER A 354 10.84 0.17 7.16
C SER A 354 12.11 0.36 6.35
N TYR A 355 12.66 1.56 6.29
CA TYR A 355 13.79 1.93 5.40
C TYR A 355 13.45 1.67 3.92
N GLY A 356 12.21 1.97 3.52
CA GLY A 356 11.69 1.79 2.18
C GLY A 356 11.29 0.36 1.79
N LYS A 357 11.33 -0.60 2.73
CA LYS A 357 10.99 -2.00 2.43
C LYS A 357 9.49 -2.27 2.38
N LEU A 358 8.68 -1.46 3.06
CA LEU A 358 7.22 -1.51 3.02
C LEU A 358 6.68 -0.23 2.41
N ASN A 359 5.90 -0.35 1.37
CA ASN A 359 5.08 0.71 0.83
C ASN A 359 3.61 0.35 1.00
N ILE A 360 2.82 1.26 1.57
CA ILE A 360 1.37 1.07 1.71
C ILE A 360 0.70 2.05 0.77
N GLU A 361 -0.01 1.54 -0.21
CA GLU A 361 -0.84 2.30 -1.12
C GLU A 361 -2.28 1.80 -1.06
N GLY A 362 -3.23 2.53 -1.61
CA GLY A 362 -4.61 2.07 -1.54
C GLY A 362 -5.61 3.16 -1.90
N LYS A 363 -6.83 2.97 -1.42
CA LYS A 363 -7.95 3.83 -1.78
C LYS A 363 -8.85 4.12 -0.59
N VAL A 364 -9.28 5.37 -0.47
CA VAL A 364 -10.41 5.75 0.40
C VAL A 364 -11.67 5.72 -0.45
N LEU A 365 -12.62 4.87 -0.07
CA LEU A 365 -13.91 4.78 -0.76
C LEU A 365 -14.79 5.99 -0.43
N ASP A 366 -15.93 6.10 -1.10
CA ASP A 366 -16.96 7.06 -0.72
C ASP A 366 -17.58 6.67 0.63
N VAL A 367 -18.30 7.57 1.25
CA VAL A 367 -18.85 7.32 2.59
C VAL A 367 -19.99 6.31 2.51
N PHE A 368 -19.84 5.18 3.18
CA PHE A 368 -20.91 4.21 3.37
C PHE A 368 -21.87 4.67 4.47
N ASN A 369 -23.16 4.67 4.18
CA ASN A 369 -24.20 4.96 5.16
C ASN A 369 -24.87 3.66 5.63
N THR A 370 -24.76 3.36 6.92
CA THR A 370 -25.31 2.13 7.50
C THR A 370 -26.84 2.06 7.46
N GLY A 371 -27.52 3.19 7.28
CA GLY A 371 -28.99 3.28 7.37
C GLY A 371 -29.54 3.23 8.80
N TYR A 372 -28.71 2.99 9.82
CA TYR A 372 -29.07 2.88 11.23
C TYR A 372 -28.32 3.93 12.07
N PRO A 373 -28.85 4.30 13.27
CA PRO A 373 -28.12 5.13 14.21
C PRO A 373 -26.98 4.34 14.88
N SER A 374 -25.94 5.03 15.34
CA SER A 374 -24.82 4.42 16.05
C SER A 374 -25.26 3.63 17.30
N THR A 375 -26.29 4.12 17.98
CA THR A 375 -26.87 3.45 19.15
C THR A 375 -27.48 2.07 18.84
N TYR A 376 -27.84 1.80 17.57
CA TYR A 376 -28.31 0.47 17.18
C TYR A 376 -27.20 -0.56 17.32
N TYR A 377 -26.01 -0.22 16.86
CA TYR A 377 -24.82 -1.10 16.93
C TYR A 377 -24.28 -1.20 18.34
N ASP A 378 -24.18 -0.09 19.08
CA ASP A 378 -23.74 -0.09 20.48
C ASP A 378 -24.64 -0.96 21.38
N ASN A 379 -25.94 -0.94 21.14
CA ASN A 379 -26.88 -1.82 21.87
C ASN A 379 -26.67 -3.30 21.52
N LYS A 380 -26.38 -3.64 20.28
CA LYS A 380 -26.06 -5.00 19.87
C LYS A 380 -24.76 -5.49 20.51
N TYR A 381 -23.72 -4.67 20.47
CA TYR A 381 -22.44 -4.96 21.12
C TYR A 381 -22.60 -5.23 22.61
N LYS A 382 -23.37 -4.40 23.34
CA LYS A 382 -23.67 -4.59 24.74
C LYS A 382 -24.49 -5.85 25.06
N LEU A 383 -25.15 -6.43 24.06
CA LEU A 383 -25.82 -7.72 24.15
C LEU A 383 -24.90 -8.91 23.79
N GLY A 384 -23.64 -8.63 23.47
CA GLY A 384 -22.64 -9.65 23.10
C GLY A 384 -22.71 -10.08 21.63
N GLU A 385 -23.34 -9.27 20.75
CA GLU A 385 -23.29 -9.47 19.31
C GLU A 385 -22.04 -8.78 18.73
N ASN A 386 -21.45 -9.34 17.70
CA ASN A 386 -20.32 -8.73 16.95
C ASN A 386 -20.89 -7.62 16.04
N ALA A 387 -21.17 -6.46 16.63
CA ALA A 387 -21.83 -5.36 15.95
C ALA A 387 -20.96 -4.67 14.90
N ASP A 388 -19.66 -4.68 15.09
CA ASP A 388 -18.62 -4.26 14.14
C ASP A 388 -18.65 -5.14 12.87
N TYR A 389 -18.78 -6.46 13.01
CA TYR A 389 -18.92 -7.38 11.87
C TYR A 389 -20.15 -7.06 11.01
N LEU A 390 -21.25 -6.64 11.63
CA LEU A 390 -22.46 -6.23 10.88
C LEU A 390 -22.18 -4.99 10.02
N ILE A 391 -21.37 -4.06 10.52
CA ILE A 391 -20.96 -2.85 9.77
C ILE A 391 -20.04 -3.24 8.62
N ILE A 392 -19.01 -4.06 8.90
CA ILE A 392 -18.03 -4.51 7.91
C ILE A 392 -18.73 -5.25 6.78
N LYS A 393 -19.54 -6.26 7.11
CA LYS A 393 -20.30 -7.04 6.13
C LYS A 393 -21.16 -6.15 5.24
N ALA A 394 -21.96 -5.27 5.85
CA ALA A 394 -22.85 -4.39 5.09
C ALA A 394 -22.08 -3.42 4.17
N ALA A 395 -20.88 -2.97 4.60
CA ALA A 395 -20.03 -2.12 3.80
C ALA A 395 -19.40 -2.89 2.62
N LEU A 396 -18.86 -4.08 2.88
CA LEU A 396 -18.27 -4.92 1.83
C LEU A 396 -19.32 -5.33 0.79
N GLU A 397 -20.51 -5.79 1.22
CA GLU A 397 -21.63 -6.11 0.32
C GLU A 397 -22.09 -4.89 -0.51
N TYR A 398 -22.05 -3.68 0.06
CA TYR A 398 -22.43 -2.46 -0.65
C TYR A 398 -21.46 -2.13 -1.80
N TYR A 399 -20.15 -2.37 -1.59
CA TYR A 399 -19.13 -2.08 -2.59
C TYR A 399 -18.81 -3.24 -3.52
N ASP A 400 -19.37 -4.44 -3.31
CA ASP A 400 -19.05 -5.68 -4.03
C ASP A 400 -19.10 -5.56 -5.56
N ASN A 401 -19.99 -4.75 -6.11
CA ASN A 401 -20.07 -4.51 -7.55
C ASN A 401 -19.41 -3.18 -7.99
N GLN A 402 -18.65 -2.52 -7.13
CA GLN A 402 -18.09 -1.19 -7.38
C GLN A 402 -16.56 -1.18 -7.32
N ILE A 403 -15.97 -2.16 -6.68
CA ILE A 403 -14.51 -2.33 -6.57
C ILE A 403 -14.15 -3.80 -6.80
N ASP A 404 -12.91 -4.01 -7.16
CA ASP A 404 -12.28 -5.33 -7.27
C ASP A 404 -11.50 -5.58 -5.98
N TYR A 405 -11.98 -6.47 -5.13
CA TYR A 405 -11.35 -6.78 -3.85
C TYR A 405 -10.05 -7.58 -4.00
N ASP A 406 -9.90 -8.39 -5.08
CA ASP A 406 -8.66 -9.10 -5.39
C ASP A 406 -7.47 -8.14 -5.62
N ALA A 407 -7.75 -6.89 -5.99
CA ALA A 407 -6.73 -5.85 -6.11
C ALA A 407 -6.12 -5.43 -4.76
N TYR A 408 -6.74 -5.81 -3.63
CA TYR A 408 -6.26 -5.51 -2.27
C TYR A 408 -5.59 -6.72 -1.59
N ASP A 409 -5.37 -7.80 -2.31
CA ASP A 409 -4.55 -8.94 -1.93
C ASP A 409 -3.24 -8.90 -2.72
N SER A 410 -2.23 -8.20 -2.19
CA SER A 410 -0.98 -7.95 -2.91
C SER A 410 -0.05 -9.17 -2.95
N ASN A 411 -0.13 -10.04 -1.95
CA ASN A 411 0.71 -11.23 -1.82
C ASN A 411 0.03 -12.51 -2.34
N LYS A 412 -1.24 -12.41 -2.75
CA LYS A 412 -2.06 -13.49 -3.30
C LYS A 412 -2.23 -14.67 -2.35
N ASP A 413 -2.47 -14.38 -1.07
CA ASP A 413 -2.76 -15.37 -0.04
C ASP A 413 -4.28 -15.63 0.17
N GLY A 414 -5.13 -14.88 -0.53
CA GLY A 414 -6.58 -15.00 -0.49
C GLY A 414 -7.25 -14.07 0.52
N TYR A 415 -6.51 -13.10 1.08
CA TYR A 415 -7.01 -12.17 2.08
C TYR A 415 -6.76 -10.71 1.68
N ILE A 416 -7.65 -9.80 2.09
CA ILE A 416 -7.43 -8.36 1.95
C ILE A 416 -6.27 -7.95 2.85
N ASP A 417 -5.18 -7.36 2.31
CA ASP A 417 -3.98 -6.98 3.06
C ASP A 417 -4.28 -6.10 4.29
N ALA A 418 -5.08 -5.04 4.11
CA ALA A 418 -5.37 -4.08 5.17
C ALA A 418 -6.74 -3.43 4.98
N LEU A 419 -7.70 -3.78 5.83
CA LEU A 419 -9.05 -3.23 5.85
C LEU A 419 -9.20 -2.23 7.00
N TYR A 420 -9.64 -1.00 6.68
CA TYR A 420 -9.90 0.05 7.65
C TYR A 420 -11.35 0.51 7.60
N ILE A 421 -12.03 0.48 8.74
CA ILE A 421 -13.36 1.05 8.95
C ILE A 421 -13.20 2.35 9.74
N MET A 422 -13.42 3.47 9.06
CA MET A 422 -13.29 4.81 9.64
C MET A 422 -14.67 5.37 9.97
N TYR A 423 -15.12 5.22 11.20
CA TYR A 423 -16.48 5.54 11.60
C TYR A 423 -16.64 6.96 12.18
N THR A 424 -17.87 7.52 12.07
CA THR A 424 -18.20 8.90 12.52
C THR A 424 -18.83 8.97 13.90
N ALA A 425 -19.16 7.84 14.56
CA ALA A 425 -19.65 7.87 15.92
C ALA A 425 -18.56 8.41 16.86
N PRO A 426 -18.92 9.22 17.88
CA PRO A 426 -17.94 9.77 18.82
C PRO A 426 -17.25 8.67 19.63
N ILE A 427 -15.96 8.87 19.89
CA ILE A 427 -15.18 8.00 20.77
C ILE A 427 -15.75 8.10 22.19
N ASN A 428 -15.87 6.98 22.86
CA ASN A 428 -16.42 6.95 24.23
C ASN A 428 -15.36 6.54 25.25
N TYR A 429 -14.62 7.52 25.78
CA TYR A 429 -13.61 7.31 26.81
C TYR A 429 -14.15 6.95 28.20
N THR A 430 -15.46 7.05 28.42
CA THR A 430 -16.05 6.90 29.76
C THR A 430 -16.79 5.59 29.98
N ASP A 431 -17.09 4.86 28.92
CA ASP A 431 -17.81 3.59 28.96
C ASP A 431 -16.98 2.48 28.31
N ALA A 432 -16.23 1.74 29.11
CA ALA A 432 -15.42 0.61 28.66
C ALA A 432 -16.25 -0.52 28.02
N SER A 433 -17.58 -0.49 28.14
CA SER A 433 -18.48 -1.42 27.46
C SER A 433 -18.97 -0.92 26.09
N SER A 434 -18.52 0.24 25.64
CA SER A 434 -18.83 0.80 24.31
C SER A 434 -17.91 0.22 23.26
N MET A 435 -18.45 -0.01 22.06
CA MET A 435 -17.65 -0.43 20.90
C MET A 435 -16.90 0.72 20.21
N TRP A 436 -17.20 1.98 20.57
CA TRP A 436 -16.66 3.16 19.89
C TRP A 436 -15.27 3.51 20.43
N TRP A 437 -14.27 2.73 19.96
CA TRP A 437 -12.85 2.83 20.29
C TRP A 437 -12.00 2.57 19.05
N ALA A 438 -10.68 2.68 19.15
CA ALA A 438 -9.76 2.20 18.11
C ALA A 438 -9.27 0.81 18.50
N PHE A 439 -9.33 -0.13 17.56
CA PHE A 439 -8.78 -1.47 17.73
C PHE A 439 -8.55 -2.16 16.38
N THR A 440 -7.68 -3.13 16.40
CA THR A 440 -7.49 -4.10 15.31
C THR A 440 -7.92 -5.48 15.80
N TYR A 441 -8.74 -6.15 15.02
CA TYR A 441 -9.26 -7.47 15.37
C TYR A 441 -9.41 -8.36 14.13
N GLU A 442 -9.55 -9.68 14.36
CA GLU A 442 -9.82 -10.68 13.33
C GLU A 442 -11.31 -10.67 12.96
N TYR A 443 -11.61 -10.63 11.66
CA TYR A 443 -12.97 -10.76 11.13
C TYR A 443 -13.29 -12.23 10.96
N PHE A 444 -13.84 -12.85 11.98
CA PHE A 444 -14.20 -14.25 11.98
C PHE A 444 -15.71 -14.44 11.86
N THR A 445 -16.16 -15.10 10.79
CA THR A 445 -17.57 -15.47 10.59
C THR A 445 -17.71 -16.98 10.43
N ASP A 446 -18.84 -17.56 10.89
CA ASP A 446 -19.13 -18.99 10.73
C ASP A 446 -19.30 -19.40 9.27
N ASP A 447 -19.68 -18.47 8.40
CA ASP A 447 -19.83 -18.65 6.97
C ASP A 447 -18.66 -17.93 6.25
N TYR A 448 -17.89 -18.65 5.45
CA TYR A 448 -16.85 -18.06 4.62
C TYR A 448 -17.46 -17.08 3.63
N GLU A 449 -17.09 -15.80 3.74
CA GLU A 449 -17.59 -14.70 2.90
C GLU A 449 -16.50 -14.27 1.94
N TYR A 450 -16.64 -14.65 0.66
CA TYR A 450 -15.72 -14.28 -0.40
C TYR A 450 -16.25 -13.10 -1.20
N TYR A 451 -15.36 -12.16 -1.47
CA TYR A 451 -15.56 -11.02 -2.35
C TYR A 451 -14.46 -11.06 -3.41
N ASP A 452 -14.79 -11.28 -4.69
CA ASP A 452 -13.82 -11.45 -5.79
C ASP A 452 -12.71 -12.48 -5.49
N ASP A 453 -13.10 -13.63 -4.89
CA ASP A 453 -12.21 -14.73 -4.49
C ASP A 453 -11.28 -14.44 -3.29
N VAL A 454 -11.40 -13.30 -2.60
CA VAL A 454 -10.68 -12.98 -1.35
C VAL A 454 -11.61 -12.84 -0.16
N GLU A 455 -11.06 -13.01 1.04
CA GLU A 455 -11.76 -12.86 2.32
C GLU A 455 -11.26 -11.62 3.07
N ALA A 456 -12.12 -11.00 3.90
CA ALA A 456 -11.65 -10.11 4.95
C ALA A 456 -11.17 -10.97 6.13
N ASP A 457 -9.97 -10.67 6.65
CA ASP A 457 -9.39 -11.38 7.80
C ASP A 457 -9.18 -10.42 8.98
N TYR A 458 -8.15 -9.60 8.95
CA TYR A 458 -7.93 -8.57 9.96
C TYR A 458 -8.45 -7.20 9.49
N TYR A 459 -8.97 -6.42 10.43
CA TYR A 459 -9.46 -5.07 10.17
C TYR A 459 -9.10 -4.11 11.31
N CYS A 460 -8.91 -2.85 10.97
CA CYS A 460 -8.84 -1.74 11.91
C CYS A 460 -10.20 -1.05 11.99
N PHE A 461 -10.70 -0.85 13.20
CA PHE A 461 -11.95 -0.14 13.48
C PHE A 461 -11.64 1.12 14.26
N ILE A 462 -11.68 2.30 13.58
CA ILE A 462 -11.10 3.54 14.13
C ILE A 462 -12.11 4.68 13.99
N GLY A 463 -12.27 5.45 15.07
CA GLY A 463 -13.08 6.66 15.04
C GLY A 463 -12.41 7.78 14.23
N TYR A 464 -13.18 8.43 13.36
CA TYR A 464 -12.69 9.58 12.59
C TYR A 464 -12.20 10.74 13.47
N ASP A 465 -12.72 10.86 14.69
CA ASP A 465 -12.36 11.92 15.63
C ASP A 465 -10.90 11.81 16.11
N PHE A 466 -10.27 10.62 16.06
CA PHE A 466 -8.84 10.46 16.38
C PHE A 466 -7.93 11.35 15.53
N LEU A 467 -8.32 11.65 14.29
CA LEU A 467 -7.54 12.56 13.43
C LEU A 467 -7.43 13.99 13.96
N PHE A 468 -8.26 14.37 14.93
CA PHE A 468 -8.34 15.75 15.44
C PHE A 468 -7.92 15.86 16.91
N GLU A 469 -7.55 14.75 17.52
CA GLU A 469 -6.99 14.74 18.86
C GLU A 469 -5.63 15.44 18.90
N ILE A 470 -5.37 16.09 20.01
CA ILE A 470 -4.07 16.72 20.23
C ILE A 470 -3.16 15.67 20.82
N PRO A 471 -2.03 15.32 20.17
CA PRO A 471 -1.03 14.43 20.72
C PRO A 471 -0.60 14.86 22.13
N GLU A 472 -0.21 13.92 22.96
CA GLU A 472 0.22 14.20 24.35
C GLU A 472 1.43 15.15 24.42
N CYS A 473 2.25 15.22 23.38
CA CYS A 473 3.32 16.22 23.26
C CYS A 473 2.78 17.67 23.21
N GLY A 474 1.47 17.86 23.12
CA GLY A 474 0.81 19.17 23.04
C GLY A 474 0.98 19.89 21.71
N LYS A 475 1.68 19.31 20.74
CA LYS A 475 1.87 19.88 19.41
C LYS A 475 0.65 19.54 18.56
N ARG A 476 -0.16 20.55 18.25
CA ARG A 476 -1.32 20.35 17.37
C ARG A 476 -0.88 20.01 15.95
N LEU A 477 -1.23 18.84 15.50
CA LEU A 477 -1.07 18.39 14.12
C LEU A 477 -2.25 18.88 13.27
N LYS A 478 -2.09 18.89 11.95
CA LYS A 478 -3.20 19.13 11.01
C LYS A 478 -4.18 17.97 11.00
N LEU A 479 -3.64 16.76 10.96
CA LEU A 479 -4.32 15.49 11.12
C LEU A 479 -3.43 14.61 11.99
N ASN A 480 -3.96 14.11 13.09
CA ASN A 480 -3.25 13.17 13.95
C ASN A 480 -3.41 11.76 13.40
N THR A 481 -2.32 11.16 12.95
CA THR A 481 -2.28 9.82 12.34
C THR A 481 -1.77 8.74 13.28
N GLU A 482 -1.38 9.11 14.51
CA GLU A 482 -0.72 8.22 15.47
C GLU A 482 -1.52 6.93 15.71
N THR A 483 -2.84 7.04 15.96
CA THR A 483 -3.71 5.88 16.17
C THR A 483 -3.82 5.00 14.94
N ILE A 484 -3.95 5.58 13.74
CA ILE A 484 -4.01 4.80 12.49
C ILE A 484 -2.71 4.02 12.29
N ILE A 485 -1.57 4.64 12.57
CA ILE A 485 -0.25 4.02 12.45
C ILE A 485 -0.09 2.90 13.48
N HIS A 486 -0.51 3.12 14.73
CA HIS A 486 -0.49 2.11 15.79
C HIS A 486 -1.32 0.87 15.42
N GLU A 487 -2.59 1.07 15.03
CA GLU A 487 -3.49 -0.03 14.65
C GLU A 487 -2.93 -0.82 13.44
N THR A 488 -2.24 -0.14 12.52
CA THR A 488 -1.56 -0.80 11.41
C THR A 488 -0.39 -1.68 11.90
N GLY A 489 0.24 -1.34 13.00
CA GLY A 489 1.22 -2.20 13.67
C GLY A 489 0.62 -3.57 14.03
N HIS A 490 -0.63 -3.59 14.47
CA HIS A 490 -1.36 -4.84 14.74
C HIS A 490 -1.68 -5.62 13.47
N LEU A 491 -2.05 -4.96 12.36
CA LEU A 491 -2.19 -5.65 11.06
C LEU A 491 -0.88 -6.30 10.61
N LEU A 492 0.26 -5.69 10.94
CA LEU A 492 1.57 -6.31 10.76
C LEU A 492 1.88 -7.38 11.83
N GLY A 493 0.93 -7.63 12.77
CA GLY A 493 0.96 -8.61 13.85
C GLY A 493 1.92 -8.27 14.98
N ILE A 494 2.18 -7.01 15.21
CA ILE A 494 2.95 -6.56 16.38
C ILE A 494 2.00 -6.38 17.56
N PRO A 495 2.33 -6.92 18.74
CA PRO A 495 1.52 -6.71 19.94
C PRO A 495 1.76 -5.32 20.55
N ASP A 496 0.88 -4.91 21.43
CA ASP A 496 1.12 -3.78 22.32
C ASP A 496 2.34 -4.01 23.20
N TYR A 497 3.09 -2.95 23.44
CA TYR A 497 4.21 -2.96 24.37
C TYR A 497 3.93 -2.20 25.66
N TYR A 498 2.79 -1.49 25.77
CA TYR A 498 2.30 -0.98 27.04
C TYR A 498 1.63 -2.08 27.86
N ASP A 499 1.43 -1.84 29.14
CA ASP A 499 0.76 -2.75 30.05
C ASP A 499 -0.70 -2.30 30.25
N TYR A 500 -1.64 -3.19 29.99
CA TYR A 500 -3.07 -2.97 30.22
C TYR A 500 -3.67 -3.94 31.24
N ASP A 501 -2.82 -4.73 31.94
CA ASP A 501 -3.26 -5.60 33.05
C ASP A 501 -2.64 -5.15 34.38
N GLU A 502 -3.41 -4.45 35.19
CA GLU A 502 -3.01 -3.94 36.51
C GLU A 502 -2.67 -5.02 37.53
N PHE A 503 -2.85 -6.31 37.23
CA PHE A 503 -2.76 -7.39 38.21
C PHE A 503 -1.55 -8.30 38.03
N THR A 504 -0.91 -8.32 36.87
CA THR A 504 0.11 -9.30 36.52
C THR A 504 1.44 -8.65 36.17
N GLY A 505 2.41 -8.71 37.02
CA GLY A 505 3.77 -8.24 36.73
C GLY A 505 4.01 -6.77 37.08
N PRO A 506 5.06 -6.17 36.49
CA PRO A 506 5.33 -4.74 36.59
C PRO A 506 4.39 -3.92 35.70
N ASP A 507 3.94 -2.76 36.20
CA ASP A 507 2.91 -1.92 35.55
C ASP A 507 3.36 -1.22 34.26
N GLY A 508 4.64 -1.16 33.94
CA GLY A 508 5.14 -0.36 32.80
C GLY A 508 5.41 -1.15 31.54
N GLY A 509 5.26 -0.44 30.41
CA GLY A 509 5.63 -0.92 29.07
C GLY A 509 7.09 -0.65 28.72
N LEU A 510 7.33 0.04 27.58
CA LEU A 510 8.66 0.50 27.14
C LEU A 510 9.04 1.90 27.61
N GLY A 511 8.21 2.52 28.45
CA GLY A 511 8.42 3.88 28.96
C GLY A 511 7.99 4.97 27.98
N GLY A 512 7.07 4.67 27.08
CA GLY A 512 6.39 5.61 26.21
C GLY A 512 7.10 5.95 24.89
N GLY A 513 8.30 5.48 24.67
CA GLY A 513 9.11 5.84 23.50
C GLY A 513 9.04 4.81 22.36
N ASP A 514 7.85 4.40 21.96
CA ASP A 514 7.61 3.44 20.88
C ASP A 514 6.20 3.59 20.30
N MET A 515 6.03 3.33 19.02
CA MET A 515 4.72 3.39 18.34
C MET A 515 3.72 2.42 18.97
N MET A 516 4.15 1.23 19.39
CA MET A 516 3.28 0.22 20.01
C MET A 516 3.19 0.34 21.55
N ASP A 517 3.78 1.39 22.14
CA ASP A 517 3.63 1.70 23.56
C ASP A 517 2.78 2.96 23.79
N HIS A 518 3.17 4.10 23.21
CA HIS A 518 2.53 5.39 23.49
C HIS A 518 2.15 6.14 22.21
N ASN A 519 2.00 5.43 21.11
CA ASN A 519 1.66 5.93 19.76
C ASN A 519 2.62 7.02 19.25
N VAL A 520 3.88 7.00 19.65
CA VAL A 520 4.84 8.03 19.27
C VAL A 520 6.17 7.45 18.82
N GLY A 521 6.90 8.25 18.03
CA GLY A 521 8.23 7.89 17.57
C GLY A 521 8.23 6.78 16.53
N ASP A 522 9.36 6.12 16.44
CA ASP A 522 9.60 5.02 15.51
C ASP A 522 9.46 3.67 16.22
N HIS A 523 9.21 2.62 15.50
CA HIS A 523 9.28 1.26 16.02
C HIS A 523 10.69 0.94 16.54
N ASN A 524 10.77 0.18 17.63
CA ASN A 524 12.03 -0.27 18.20
C ASN A 524 12.75 -1.31 17.32
N SER A 525 14.01 -1.61 17.68
CA SER A 525 14.84 -2.54 16.93
C SER A 525 14.31 -3.98 16.91
N PHE A 526 13.60 -4.44 17.96
CA PHE A 526 12.98 -5.77 17.97
C PHE A 526 11.85 -5.87 16.93
N THR A 527 10.93 -4.91 16.94
CA THR A 527 9.85 -4.83 15.95
C THR A 527 10.38 -4.86 14.53
N LYS A 528 11.39 -4.02 14.23
CA LYS A 528 11.97 -3.94 12.88
C LYS A 528 12.71 -5.22 12.46
N ILE A 529 13.33 -5.94 13.40
CA ILE A 529 13.90 -7.26 13.12
C ILE A 529 12.79 -8.27 12.84
N LEU A 530 11.75 -8.28 13.66
CA LEU A 530 10.61 -9.20 13.54
C LEU A 530 9.90 -9.03 12.19
N LEU A 531 9.77 -7.79 11.71
CA LEU A 531 9.18 -7.47 10.41
C LEU A 531 10.16 -7.67 9.22
N GLY A 532 11.42 -8.03 9.50
CA GLY A 532 12.45 -8.24 8.48
C GLY A 532 12.98 -6.94 7.86
N TRP A 533 12.72 -5.79 8.50
CA TRP A 533 13.23 -4.51 8.03
C TRP A 533 14.70 -4.30 8.36
N VAL A 534 15.18 -4.91 9.43
CA VAL A 534 16.54 -4.77 9.96
C VAL A 534 17.17 -6.13 10.20
N THR A 535 18.44 -6.26 9.86
CA THR A 535 19.28 -7.41 10.22
C THR A 535 20.31 -6.97 11.25
N PRO A 536 20.29 -7.48 12.49
CA PRO A 536 21.20 -7.05 13.53
C PRO A 536 22.59 -7.67 13.38
N TYR A 537 23.60 -7.01 13.96
CA TYR A 537 24.91 -7.61 14.19
C TYR A 537 24.85 -8.55 15.38
N VAL A 538 24.97 -9.86 15.17
CA VAL A 538 24.91 -10.85 16.25
C VAL A 538 26.27 -10.99 16.95
N VAL A 539 26.35 -10.58 18.20
CA VAL A 539 27.57 -10.57 19.00
C VAL A 539 27.50 -11.59 20.13
N LYS A 540 28.46 -12.50 20.18
CA LYS A 540 28.57 -13.58 21.21
C LYS A 540 29.81 -13.46 22.10
N SER A 541 30.75 -12.62 21.69
CA SER A 541 32.08 -12.49 22.32
C SER A 541 32.53 -11.04 22.32
N SER A 542 33.68 -10.78 22.89
CA SER A 542 34.29 -9.44 22.85
C SER A 542 34.55 -8.98 21.43
N THR A 543 34.13 -7.76 21.14
CA THR A 543 34.25 -7.18 19.79
C THR A 543 34.20 -5.66 19.81
N CYS A 544 34.39 -5.06 18.63
CA CYS A 544 34.29 -3.63 18.43
C CYS A 544 33.54 -3.36 17.13
N ILE A 545 32.43 -2.63 17.19
CA ILE A 545 31.54 -2.38 16.06
C ILE A 545 31.22 -0.89 15.98
N GLU A 546 31.12 -0.35 14.77
CA GLU A 546 30.56 0.98 14.54
C GLU A 546 29.06 0.87 14.22
N LEU A 547 28.24 1.72 14.83
CA LEU A 547 26.83 1.87 14.52
C LEU A 547 26.55 3.29 14.03
N ARG A 548 25.74 3.42 13.03
CA ARG A 548 25.11 4.68 12.64
C ARG A 548 23.81 4.89 13.42
N LYS A 549 23.26 6.09 13.34
CA LYS A 549 21.94 6.38 13.92
C LYS A 549 20.90 5.38 13.44
N PHE A 550 20.22 4.76 14.39
CA PHE A 550 19.24 3.72 14.10
C PHE A 550 18.12 4.21 13.20
N SER A 551 17.61 5.43 13.42
CA SER A 551 16.57 6.06 12.60
C SER A 551 16.93 6.21 11.11
N VAL A 552 18.21 6.19 10.77
CA VAL A 552 18.70 6.37 9.38
C VAL A 552 19.10 5.04 8.75
N SER A 553 19.69 4.12 9.54
CA SER A 553 20.39 2.96 9.00
C SER A 553 19.84 1.61 9.43
N GLY A 554 19.11 1.56 10.55
CA GLY A 554 18.72 0.30 11.18
C GLY A 554 19.89 -0.46 11.83
N ASP A 555 21.06 0.18 12.03
CA ASP A 555 22.22 -0.46 12.67
C ASP A 555 21.91 -0.80 14.10
N CYS A 556 21.94 -2.08 14.46
CA CYS A 556 21.77 -2.53 15.83
C CYS A 556 22.57 -3.81 16.09
N ILE A 557 22.89 -4.02 17.37
CA ILE A 557 23.58 -5.21 17.85
C ILE A 557 22.58 -6.09 18.59
N LEU A 558 22.54 -7.38 18.21
CA LEU A 558 21.93 -8.43 19.00
C LEU A 558 23.01 -9.09 19.84
N LEU A 559 23.02 -8.82 21.15
CA LEU A 559 24.02 -9.32 22.08
C LEU A 559 23.48 -10.51 22.86
N THR A 560 24.10 -11.68 22.68
CA THR A 560 23.72 -12.93 23.34
C THR A 560 24.93 -13.85 23.51
N GLU A 561 24.83 -14.85 24.35
CA GLU A 561 25.86 -15.90 24.45
C GLU A 561 25.68 -16.99 23.38
N GLN A 562 24.43 -17.37 23.17
CA GLN A 562 24.07 -18.40 22.20
C GLN A 562 22.90 -17.91 21.37
N PHE A 563 23.16 -17.71 20.10
CA PHE A 563 22.11 -17.36 19.15
C PHE A 563 21.61 -18.63 18.47
N SER A 564 20.31 -18.87 18.55
CA SER A 564 19.63 -19.94 17.82
C SER A 564 18.59 -19.39 16.86
N SER A 565 17.90 -18.33 17.24
CA SER A 565 16.93 -17.61 16.43
C SER A 565 16.62 -16.25 17.09
N ILE A 566 15.86 -15.39 16.41
CA ILE A 566 15.31 -14.16 16.99
C ILE A 566 14.27 -14.46 18.08
N TYR A 567 13.74 -15.68 18.13
CA TYR A 567 12.82 -16.15 19.16
C TYR A 567 13.58 -16.74 20.36
N SER A 568 14.32 -15.88 21.03
CA SER A 568 15.13 -16.23 22.21
C SER A 568 15.27 -15.06 23.18
N ASP A 569 16.13 -15.21 24.19
CA ASP A 569 16.45 -14.16 25.18
C ASP A 569 17.79 -13.49 24.81
N TYR A 570 17.79 -12.16 24.60
CA TYR A 570 18.97 -11.40 24.20
C TYR A 570 18.82 -9.91 24.54
N PHE A 571 19.90 -9.14 24.33
CA PHE A 571 19.86 -7.68 24.32
C PHE A 571 19.92 -7.15 22.90
N LEU A 572 19.21 -6.06 22.64
CA LEU A 572 19.37 -5.22 21.44
C LEU A 572 20.00 -3.89 21.85
N ILE A 573 20.97 -3.44 21.08
CA ILE A 573 21.70 -2.19 21.32
C ILE A 573 21.63 -1.37 20.04
N ASP A 574 21.13 -0.15 20.11
CA ASP A 574 21.08 0.78 18.98
C ASP A 574 21.55 2.19 19.37
N PHE A 575 21.91 2.99 18.36
CA PHE A 575 22.26 4.40 18.52
C PHE A 575 21.01 5.24 18.26
N TYR A 576 20.33 5.62 19.33
CA TYR A 576 19.15 6.46 19.27
C TYR A 576 19.48 7.91 18.94
N SER A 577 18.63 8.54 18.11
CA SER A 577 18.62 9.99 17.86
C SER A 577 17.20 10.53 17.79
N PRO A 578 16.95 11.76 18.29
CA PRO A 578 15.65 12.41 18.24
C PRO A 578 15.41 13.08 16.86
N THR A 579 15.59 12.31 15.78
CA THR A 579 15.50 12.76 14.40
C THR A 579 14.65 11.77 13.58
N GLY A 580 14.23 12.14 12.37
CA GLY A 580 13.31 11.31 11.58
C GLY A 580 11.96 11.20 12.29
N LEU A 581 11.40 10.01 12.35
CA LEU A 581 10.13 9.72 13.03
C LEU A 581 10.14 10.08 14.52
N ASN A 582 11.31 10.02 15.19
CA ASN A 582 11.47 10.37 16.60
C ASN A 582 11.41 11.88 16.89
N LYS A 583 11.23 12.74 15.90
CA LYS A 583 11.09 14.20 16.11
C LYS A 583 9.88 14.55 16.97
N LEU A 584 8.80 13.78 16.82
CA LEU A 584 7.60 14.01 17.62
C LEU A 584 7.82 13.61 19.07
N GLU A 585 8.42 12.43 19.30
CA GLU A 585 8.85 11.94 20.63
C GLU A 585 9.70 12.95 21.38
N ALA A 586 10.67 13.58 20.71
CA ALA A 586 11.52 14.61 21.31
C ALA A 586 10.75 15.85 21.82
N GLY A 587 9.50 16.03 21.38
CA GLY A 587 8.59 17.07 21.86
C GLY A 587 7.83 16.73 23.13
N TYR A 588 7.80 15.44 23.53
CA TYR A 588 7.13 14.99 24.75
C TYR A 588 7.92 15.42 26.01
N ASN A 589 7.19 15.87 27.00
CA ASN A 589 7.80 16.17 28.29
C ASN A 589 8.00 14.85 29.06
N GLY A 590 9.24 14.37 29.07
CA GLY A 590 9.58 13.14 29.75
C GLY A 590 10.07 12.01 28.84
N LEU A 591 10.10 12.19 27.50
CA LEU A 591 10.70 11.24 26.58
C LEU A 591 12.10 11.66 26.12
N PHE A 592 12.71 10.84 25.24
CA PHE A 592 14.06 11.08 24.76
C PHE A 592 14.15 12.31 23.85
N SER A 593 14.92 13.28 24.24
CA SER A 593 15.20 14.51 23.46
C SER A 593 16.67 14.70 23.11
N CYS A 594 17.54 13.72 23.41
CA CYS A 594 18.97 13.74 23.09
C CYS A 594 19.43 12.40 22.51
N GLU A 595 20.61 12.42 21.91
CA GLU A 595 21.27 11.21 21.40
C GLU A 595 21.84 10.37 22.54
N GLY A 596 21.84 9.03 22.36
CA GLY A 596 22.41 8.09 23.32
C GLY A 596 22.31 6.64 22.85
N ILE A 597 22.85 5.72 23.66
CA ILE A 597 22.71 4.30 23.36
C ILE A 597 21.48 3.77 24.07
N ARG A 598 20.57 3.21 23.28
CA ARG A 598 19.35 2.58 23.74
C ARG A 598 19.55 1.06 23.80
N ILE A 599 19.09 0.44 24.87
CA ILE A 599 19.25 -1.00 25.07
C ILE A 599 17.91 -1.60 25.49
N TYR A 600 17.49 -2.62 24.72
CA TYR A 600 16.35 -3.44 25.08
C TYR A 600 16.79 -4.83 25.53
N ARG A 601 16.08 -5.42 26.47
CA ARG A 601 16.09 -6.87 26.69
C ARG A 601 14.83 -7.46 26.04
N VAL A 602 15.03 -8.50 25.28
CA VAL A 602 13.97 -9.21 24.56
C VAL A 602 13.91 -10.65 25.04
N ASN A 603 12.70 -11.14 25.35
CA ASN A 603 12.39 -12.54 25.62
C ASN A 603 11.32 -13.01 24.64
N ALA A 604 11.68 -13.15 23.38
CA ALA A 604 10.76 -13.47 22.28
C ALA A 604 10.49 -14.98 22.13
N GLN A 605 10.60 -15.77 23.22
CA GLN A 605 10.37 -17.21 23.16
C GLN A 605 8.94 -17.51 22.72
N LEU A 606 8.80 -18.48 21.80
CA LEU A 606 7.50 -18.90 21.33
C LEU A 606 6.88 -19.92 22.28
N ASN A 607 5.56 -19.90 22.34
CA ASN A 607 4.79 -20.86 23.09
C ASN A 607 4.77 -22.20 22.34
N ASN A 608 5.39 -23.25 22.86
CA ASN A 608 5.43 -24.59 22.27
C ASN A 608 4.05 -25.29 22.23
N LYS A 609 3.00 -24.63 22.68
CA LYS A 609 1.64 -25.13 22.58
C LYS A 609 1.07 -24.71 21.24
N ARG A 610 1.03 -25.63 20.28
CA ARG A 610 0.07 -25.56 19.20
C ARG A 610 -1.33 -25.49 19.83
N VAL A 611 -1.85 -24.30 19.95
CA VAL A 611 -3.28 -24.07 20.01
C VAL A 611 -3.75 -24.15 18.56
N ASP A 612 -4.93 -24.66 18.31
CA ASP A 612 -5.49 -24.85 16.95
C ASP A 612 -5.62 -23.57 16.11
N SER A 613 -5.11 -22.46 16.58
CA SER A 613 -4.91 -21.22 15.84
C SER A 613 -3.48 -21.13 15.34
N ILE A 614 -3.33 -20.80 14.11
CA ILE A 614 -2.17 -20.71 13.23
C ILE A 614 -0.98 -19.88 13.78
N LEU A 615 -1.10 -19.28 14.94
CA LEU A 615 -0.11 -18.37 15.52
C LEU A 615 0.70 -19.07 16.60
N ASP A 616 1.98 -19.26 16.34
CA ASP A 616 2.97 -19.43 17.42
C ASP A 616 3.00 -18.11 18.21
N SER A 617 2.21 -18.01 19.26
CA SER A 617 2.18 -16.84 20.14
C SER A 617 3.48 -16.75 20.94
N PHE A 618 3.91 -15.55 21.28
CA PHE A 618 4.99 -15.38 22.25
C PHE A 618 4.60 -15.99 23.61
N GLN A 619 5.57 -16.61 24.27
CA GLN A 619 5.40 -17.13 25.63
C GLN A 619 5.17 -15.99 26.64
N TYR A 620 5.73 -14.83 26.38
CA TYR A 620 5.67 -13.63 27.21
C TYR A 620 5.05 -12.50 26.42
N ASP A 621 4.34 -11.63 27.07
CA ASP A 621 3.87 -10.34 26.56
C ASP A 621 4.27 -9.21 27.55
N ASN A 622 3.80 -7.99 27.32
CA ASN A 622 4.07 -6.89 28.24
C ASN A 622 2.95 -6.63 29.26
N SER A 623 1.87 -7.41 29.24
CA SER A 623 0.71 -7.23 30.13
C SER A 623 0.46 -8.40 31.08
N TYR A 624 0.22 -9.59 30.54
CA TYR A 624 -0.24 -10.75 31.34
C TYR A 624 0.87 -11.64 31.86
N THR A 625 2.13 -11.28 31.69
CA THR A 625 3.27 -12.06 32.17
C THR A 625 4.20 -11.27 33.10
N VAL A 626 4.76 -11.96 34.08
CA VAL A 626 5.75 -11.35 35.01
C VAL A 626 7.06 -11.03 34.25
N ILE A 627 7.40 -11.80 33.24
CA ILE A 627 8.56 -11.54 32.40
C ILE A 627 8.03 -10.85 31.13
N LYS A 628 8.49 -9.63 30.91
CA LYS A 628 8.11 -8.86 29.73
C LYS A 628 8.72 -9.44 28.44
N LEU A 629 7.96 -9.42 27.36
CA LEU A 629 8.43 -9.75 26.00
C LEU A 629 9.62 -8.85 25.62
N ILE A 630 9.47 -7.56 25.83
CA ILE A 630 10.51 -6.56 25.59
C ILE A 630 10.48 -5.50 26.68
N LYS A 631 11.65 -5.06 27.14
CA LYS A 631 11.78 -3.94 28.06
C LYS A 631 12.99 -3.07 27.78
N LEU A 632 12.85 -1.78 28.01
CA LEU A 632 13.96 -0.83 27.99
C LEU A 632 14.83 -1.01 29.22
N ILE A 633 16.14 -1.14 29.04
CA ILE A 633 17.11 -1.17 30.15
C ILE A 633 17.51 0.26 30.48
N GLN A 634 17.15 0.70 31.67
CA GLN A 634 17.40 2.07 32.13
C GLN A 634 18.86 2.28 32.57
N ALA A 635 19.59 3.18 31.87
CA ALA A 635 20.97 3.52 32.22
C ALA A 635 21.09 4.21 33.57
N SER A 636 20.00 4.84 34.04
CA SER A 636 19.87 5.43 35.36
C SER A 636 19.98 4.38 36.46
N GLY A 637 19.71 3.09 36.15
CA GLY A 637 19.58 2.02 37.11
C GLY A 637 18.26 2.11 37.92
N SER A 638 17.36 3.01 37.53
CA SER A 638 16.00 3.10 38.04
C SER A 638 15.16 1.93 37.54
N ASN A 639 14.09 1.62 38.22
CA ASN A 639 13.01 0.76 37.73
C ASN A 639 11.72 1.57 37.64
N SER A 640 11.85 2.83 37.22
CA SER A 640 10.71 3.74 37.18
C SER A 640 9.72 3.35 36.07
N ILE A 641 10.20 2.85 34.92
CA ILE A 641 9.36 2.34 33.85
C ILE A 641 8.52 1.14 34.33
N GLU A 642 9.12 0.22 35.09
CA GLU A 642 8.39 -0.91 35.68
C GLU A 642 7.33 -0.50 36.72
N LYS A 643 7.22 0.80 37.02
CA LYS A 643 6.21 1.42 37.89
C LYS A 643 5.25 2.32 37.10
N GLY A 644 5.21 2.19 35.79
CA GLY A 644 4.34 2.98 34.90
C GLY A 644 4.83 4.40 34.60
N GLU A 645 6.12 4.75 34.92
CA GLU A 645 6.66 6.07 34.58
C GLU A 645 7.22 6.09 33.15
N LEU A 646 7.18 7.25 32.51
CA LEU A 646 7.80 7.46 31.21
C LEU A 646 9.33 7.40 31.29
N SER A 647 9.95 7.00 30.18
CA SER A 647 11.41 7.05 30.01
C SER A 647 11.89 8.50 29.93
N THR A 648 13.14 8.71 30.30
CA THR A 648 13.79 10.02 30.26
C THR A 648 15.18 9.94 29.63
N ASN A 649 15.78 11.08 29.30
CA ASN A 649 17.15 11.13 28.80
C ASN A 649 18.19 10.45 29.72
N ALA A 650 17.87 10.30 31.02
CA ALA A 650 18.74 9.60 32.00
C ALA A 650 18.76 8.07 31.75
N ASP A 651 17.83 7.55 31.00
CA ASP A 651 17.69 6.12 30.73
C ASP A 651 18.46 5.70 29.46
N LEU A 652 18.95 6.66 28.69
CA LEU A 652 19.92 6.41 27.62
C LEU A 652 21.34 6.26 28.18
N PHE A 653 22.06 5.26 27.69
CA PHE A 653 23.46 5.07 28.07
C PHE A 653 24.35 6.13 27.40
N SER A 654 25.10 6.85 28.22
CA SER A 654 25.93 7.95 27.78
C SER A 654 27.25 7.48 27.14
N PHE A 655 27.80 8.32 26.25
CA PHE A 655 29.07 8.08 25.60
C PHE A 655 30.27 8.18 26.56
N SER A 656 31.39 7.57 26.17
CA SER A 656 32.70 7.61 26.85
C SER A 656 32.73 7.03 28.27
N LYS A 657 31.68 6.29 28.64
CA LYS A 657 31.61 5.54 29.90
C LYS A 657 31.53 4.04 29.64
N THR A 658 32.12 3.26 30.54
CA THR A 658 31.94 1.80 30.54
C THR A 658 30.71 1.45 31.34
N HIS A 659 29.81 0.70 30.72
CA HIS A 659 28.58 0.21 31.32
C HIS A 659 28.62 -1.30 31.45
N THR A 660 27.89 -1.86 32.42
CA THR A 660 27.83 -3.31 32.65
C THR A 660 26.40 -3.79 32.48
N LEU A 661 26.19 -4.71 31.58
CA LEU A 661 24.94 -5.44 31.41
C LEU A 661 25.06 -6.79 32.09
N LYS A 662 24.14 -7.09 32.99
CA LYS A 662 24.04 -8.39 33.65
C LYS A 662 22.71 -9.01 33.29
N THR A 663 22.77 -10.26 32.90
CA THR A 663 21.57 -11.05 32.64
C THR A 663 21.79 -12.49 33.03
N ARG A 664 20.70 -13.23 33.15
CA ARG A 664 20.72 -14.67 33.38
C ARG A 664 20.00 -15.34 32.23
N ILE A 665 20.76 -16.00 31.36
CA ILE A 665 20.24 -16.76 30.24
C ILE A 665 20.48 -18.24 30.51
N ASN A 666 19.45 -19.08 30.45
CA ASN A 666 19.53 -20.51 30.69
C ASN A 666 20.21 -20.85 32.07
N TYR A 667 19.87 -20.09 33.12
CA TYR A 667 20.43 -20.21 34.46
C TYR A 667 21.93 -19.87 34.61
N VAL A 668 22.55 -19.32 33.56
CA VAL A 668 23.94 -18.84 33.59
C VAL A 668 23.94 -17.33 33.70
N ASP A 669 24.67 -16.81 34.69
CA ASP A 669 24.88 -15.37 34.85
C ASP A 669 25.91 -14.91 33.82
N ILE A 670 25.50 -13.99 32.94
CA ILE A 670 26.32 -13.45 31.88
C ILE A 670 26.56 -11.96 32.16
N VAL A 671 27.80 -11.56 32.04
CA VAL A 671 28.22 -10.16 32.22
C VAL A 671 28.90 -9.66 30.98
N PHE A 672 28.32 -8.64 30.37
CA PHE A 672 28.96 -7.89 29.31
C PHE A 672 29.27 -6.48 29.78
N LYS A 673 30.45 -5.99 29.45
CA LYS A 673 30.80 -4.58 29.57
C LYS A 673 30.80 -3.98 28.16
N PHE A 674 30.23 -2.80 28.01
CA PHE A 674 30.33 -2.08 26.77
C PHE A 674 30.73 -0.62 27.02
N LYS A 675 31.38 -0.03 26.04
CA LYS A 675 31.74 1.38 25.98
C LYS A 675 31.36 1.91 24.61
N ALA A 676 30.65 3.04 24.60
CA ALA A 676 30.27 3.73 23.37
C ALA A 676 31.05 5.04 23.27
N ASP A 677 31.80 5.22 22.19
CA ASP A 677 32.53 6.45 21.89
C ASP A 677 32.03 7.06 20.57
N LEU A 678 31.69 8.34 20.58
CA LEU A 678 31.30 9.03 19.35
C LEU A 678 32.46 9.10 18.37
N VAL A 679 32.29 8.61 17.17
CA VAL A 679 33.25 8.73 16.05
C VAL A 679 32.91 9.99 15.25
N SER A 680 31.63 10.26 15.06
CA SER A 680 31.13 11.47 14.40
C SER A 680 29.72 11.77 14.91
N LYS A 681 29.07 12.81 14.37
CA LYS A 681 27.65 13.07 14.66
C LYS A 681 26.73 11.95 14.20
N GLU A 682 27.14 11.15 13.22
CA GLU A 682 26.31 10.10 12.61
C GLU A 682 26.73 8.70 13.04
N LYS A 683 27.86 8.53 13.74
CA LYS A 683 28.41 7.22 14.08
C LYS A 683 28.94 7.14 15.51
N VAL A 684 28.70 5.99 16.12
CA VAL A 684 29.26 5.61 17.42
C VAL A 684 30.01 4.29 17.29
N LYS A 685 31.14 4.18 17.97
CA LYS A 685 31.93 2.96 18.10
C LYS A 685 31.56 2.27 19.40
N ILE A 686 31.08 1.02 19.33
CA ILE A 686 30.71 0.21 20.48
C ILE A 686 31.78 -0.86 20.72
N GLU A 687 32.47 -0.76 21.84
CA GLU A 687 33.39 -1.80 22.33
C GLU A 687 32.65 -2.69 23.33
N ILE A 688 32.58 -3.99 23.06
CA ILE A 688 31.92 -4.99 23.91
C ILE A 688 32.99 -5.93 24.45
N THR A 689 32.99 -6.15 25.76
CA THR A 689 33.85 -7.12 26.47
C THR A 689 32.98 -8.09 27.24
N LYS A 690 33.09 -9.37 26.93
CA LYS A 690 32.46 -10.45 27.71
C LYS A 690 33.35 -10.77 28.91
N GLU A 691 32.80 -10.71 30.12
CA GLU A 691 33.48 -11.21 31.32
C GLU A 691 33.18 -12.71 31.49
N VAL A 692 34.24 -13.49 31.64
CA VAL A 692 34.17 -14.96 31.81
C VAL A 692 33.97 -15.28 33.27
#